data_4ccd7377a9a251bb223d74443f27227e
#
_entry.id   4ccd7377a9a251bb223d74443f27227e
#
_cell.length_a   1.000
_cell.length_b   1.000
_cell.length_c   1.000
_cell.angle_alpha   90.00
_cell.angle_beta   90.00
_cell.angle_gamma   90.00
#
_symmetry.space_group_name_H-M   'P 1'
#
loop_
_entity.id
_entity.type
_entity.pdbx_description
1 polymer ?
#
loop_
_entity_poly.entity_id
_entity_poly.type
_entity_poly.pdbx_seq_one_letter_code
_entity_poly.pdbx_strand_id
1 'polypeptide(L)'
;MKMRSRSIRALTRLSIVLLVASLFVAVQATAGPTEPASAASASDWDPGYIIDDSVFYETSSMTATAVQSFLNGQVSSCRSGYTCLKDYQQVTDNRPVDRYCDGYAGGIWETAAQIIDKVARSCGISQRVLLVLLQKEQGLVTSTAPSSWNYSAAMGQGCPDTAPCDPNTAGFFYQVYYAARQFEVYRLYPDSFAYRAQRTNNILYNPNSACSTKSVFINNQATAALYIYTPYTPNEAALNNLYGTGDSCSSYGNRNFWRLFTDWFGNPRSYAVHPGLAPFYDARGGAAGPIGAPKSYPVYLEANGQGWYQRFSGGNLYGSNWGGTVFVANNVILAEYNRTGGPGGTMGWPNGEQYCSTGVRCSQSFLYASISTSPRYGAHMVGGGLNSYWRSSGATDGPLGAALNDVTYLVPASGPGWVQNFEQGVLVQSQNGFQVVAYGPIQAVWSASEGGSGWLGWPRAASTCAAAGCAQAFSGGIVTSTAGWGAYGISGGFVSQWESLGGLAGLGAALNSLSYTTDNGMGWAQNFSTGILTQSAAGFVVVPYGRSQGVWTASGGQFGSLGWPQSAQTCDNTGCGQQFQSGAVTESTWGVFSTFGGLGSVWRAGGGMAAYGPALNNIRYSTANGGGWVQHFGNGVITQNPSGLAVFTPYGPILTTWYQYGAEATWLGWPAGIQTCDASGCIQQFQNGVARSTPDGVVSFLPR
;
A
#
# COMPACT_ATOMS: atom_id res chain seq x y z
N MET A 1 13.33 -64.71 23.92
CA MET A 1 12.33 -65.69 24.41
C MET A 1 11.12 -65.44 23.53
N LYS A 2 10.95 -66.30 22.52
CA LYS A 2 9.79 -67.19 22.25
C LYS A 2 8.45 -66.40 22.20
N MET A 3 7.57 -66.51 21.25
CA MET A 3 7.34 -67.36 20.06
C MET A 3 6.03 -66.85 19.45
N ARG A 4 5.92 -66.72 18.12
CA ARG A 4 5.08 -67.52 17.19
C ARG A 4 3.56 -67.49 17.53
N SER A 5 2.63 -67.36 16.60
CA SER A 5 2.53 -67.91 15.26
C SER A 5 1.23 -67.44 14.57
N ARG A 6 1.27 -67.21 13.24
CA ARG A 6 0.56 -67.89 12.16
C ARG A 6 -0.98 -67.94 12.24
N SER A 7 -1.61 -67.30 11.29
CA SER A 7 -2.10 -67.62 9.92
C SER A 7 -3.44 -68.40 9.95
N ILE A 8 -4.38 -68.02 9.03
CA ILE A 8 -4.81 -68.86 7.90
C ILE A 8 -5.91 -68.12 7.11
N ARG A 9 -5.84 -68.27 5.79
CA ARG A 9 -6.73 -67.82 4.73
C ARG A 9 -8.07 -68.60 4.78
N ALA A 10 -9.15 -67.98 4.30
CA ALA A 10 -10.20 -68.72 3.56
C ALA A 10 -10.87 -67.84 2.53
N LEU A 11 -10.70 -68.16 1.25
CA LEU A 11 -11.50 -67.75 0.10
C LEU A 11 -12.87 -68.42 0.21
N THR A 12 -13.93 -67.66 -0.16
CA THR A 12 -15.09 -68.31 -0.80
C THR A 12 -15.70 -67.34 -1.82
N ARG A 13 -15.77 -67.86 -3.04
CA ARG A 13 -16.52 -67.29 -4.20
C ARG A 13 -18.01 -67.60 -4.01
N LEU A 14 -18.88 -66.67 -4.40
CA LEU A 14 -20.21 -67.01 -4.97
C LEU A 14 -20.77 -65.86 -5.81
N SER A 15 -20.75 -66.04 -7.08
CA SER A 15 -21.85 -66.11 -8.06
C SER A 15 -22.74 -64.88 -8.25
N ILE A 16 -22.55 -64.31 -9.44
CA ILE A 16 -23.36 -63.33 -10.17
C ILE A 16 -24.75 -63.90 -10.44
N VAL A 17 -25.82 -63.13 -10.09
CA VAL A 17 -27.16 -63.25 -10.71
C VAL A 17 -27.51 -61.87 -11.23
N LEU A 18 -27.54 -61.72 -12.56
CA LEU A 18 -28.12 -60.59 -13.27
C LEU A 18 -29.64 -60.62 -13.09
N LEU A 19 -30.22 -59.58 -12.51
CA LEU A 19 -31.63 -59.25 -12.63
C LEU A 19 -31.73 -57.89 -13.31
N VAL A 20 -32.11 -57.90 -14.58
CA VAL A 20 -32.48 -56.70 -15.35
C VAL A 20 -33.86 -56.26 -14.85
N ALA A 21 -33.87 -55.24 -14.00
CA ALA A 21 -35.07 -54.53 -13.67
C ALA A 21 -35.04 -53.18 -14.44
N SER A 22 -35.93 -53.07 -15.43
CA SER A 22 -36.18 -51.85 -16.18
C SER A 22 -36.75 -50.79 -15.25
N LEU A 23 -35.92 -49.88 -14.74
CA LEU A 23 -36.39 -48.66 -14.06
C LEU A 23 -36.74 -47.63 -15.13
N PHE A 24 -38.00 -47.36 -15.32
CA PHE A 24 -38.50 -46.11 -15.87
C PHE A 24 -38.07 -44.98 -14.89
N VAL A 25 -36.99 -44.26 -15.19
CA VAL A 25 -36.68 -43.00 -14.54
C VAL A 25 -37.65 -41.96 -15.10
N ALA A 26 -38.72 -41.68 -14.36
CA ALA A 26 -39.48 -40.46 -14.54
C ALA A 26 -38.50 -39.31 -14.23
N VAL A 27 -38.08 -38.55 -15.25
CA VAL A 27 -37.38 -37.27 -15.09
C VAL A 27 -38.38 -36.33 -14.43
N GLN A 28 -38.39 -36.30 -13.10
CA GLN A 28 -38.94 -35.16 -12.40
C GLN A 28 -38.01 -34.01 -12.70
N ALA A 29 -38.51 -33.03 -13.44
CA ALA A 29 -37.88 -31.71 -13.52
C ALA A 29 -37.83 -31.17 -12.10
N THR A 30 -36.69 -31.34 -11.43
CA THR A 30 -36.39 -30.62 -10.19
C THR A 30 -36.30 -29.16 -10.58
N ALA A 31 -37.27 -28.37 -10.13
CA ALA A 31 -37.09 -26.91 -10.08
C ALA A 31 -35.73 -26.65 -9.46
N GLY A 32 -34.88 -25.93 -10.19
CA GLY A 32 -33.55 -25.55 -9.68
C GLY A 32 -33.68 -24.93 -8.30
N PRO A 33 -32.63 -24.99 -7.49
CA PRO A 33 -32.66 -24.40 -6.16
C PRO A 33 -33.00 -22.90 -6.29
N THR A 34 -34.18 -22.52 -5.78
CA THR A 34 -34.51 -21.12 -5.55
C THR A 34 -33.46 -20.62 -4.57
N GLU A 35 -32.64 -19.64 -4.96
CA GLU A 35 -31.78 -18.93 -3.99
C GLU A 35 -32.65 -18.53 -2.79
N PRO A 36 -32.16 -18.69 -1.55
CA PRO A 36 -32.89 -18.21 -0.39
C PRO A 36 -33.15 -16.73 -0.58
N ALA A 37 -34.41 -16.32 -0.41
CA ALA A 37 -34.84 -14.92 -0.49
C ALA A 37 -34.00 -14.12 0.47
N SER A 38 -33.12 -13.27 -0.03
CA SER A 38 -32.33 -12.33 0.78
C SER A 38 -33.11 -11.03 0.92
N ALA A 39 -33.02 -10.41 2.09
CA ALA A 39 -33.66 -9.10 2.31
C ALA A 39 -33.22 -8.12 1.22
N ALA A 40 -34.18 -7.33 0.69
CA ALA A 40 -33.91 -6.32 -0.32
C ALA A 40 -32.92 -5.28 0.17
N SER A 41 -31.93 -4.89 -0.66
CA SER A 41 -30.99 -3.80 -0.39
C SER A 41 -31.30 -2.58 -1.24
N ALA A 42 -31.30 -1.39 -0.65
CA ALA A 42 -31.56 -0.15 -1.36
C ALA A 42 -30.59 0.10 -2.53
N SER A 43 -29.36 -0.43 -2.44
CA SER A 43 -28.36 -0.39 -3.53
C SER A 43 -28.78 -1.16 -4.78
N ASP A 44 -29.72 -2.10 -4.65
CA ASP A 44 -30.20 -2.91 -5.77
C ASP A 44 -31.45 -2.28 -6.43
N TRP A 45 -31.94 -1.15 -5.92
CA TRP A 45 -33.05 -0.45 -6.54
C TRP A 45 -32.66 0.16 -7.89
N ASP A 46 -33.38 -0.22 -8.95
CA ASP A 46 -33.26 0.39 -10.27
C ASP A 46 -34.63 0.92 -10.73
N PRO A 47 -34.83 2.24 -10.77
CA PRO A 47 -36.10 2.81 -11.17
C PRO A 47 -36.46 2.52 -12.63
N GLY A 48 -35.48 2.27 -13.48
CA GLY A 48 -35.70 1.92 -14.88
C GLY A 48 -35.98 0.45 -15.12
N TYR A 49 -35.77 -0.41 -14.11
CA TYR A 49 -35.94 -1.86 -14.25
C TYR A 49 -36.40 -2.47 -12.92
N ILE A 50 -37.67 -2.27 -12.58
CA ILE A 50 -38.26 -2.74 -11.31
C ILE A 50 -38.42 -4.25 -11.30
N ILE A 51 -38.91 -4.82 -12.39
CA ILE A 51 -39.14 -6.26 -12.61
C ILE A 51 -38.99 -6.58 -14.07
N ASP A 52 -38.50 -7.80 -14.40
CA ASP A 52 -38.39 -8.29 -15.78
C ASP A 52 -39.76 -8.69 -16.36
N ASP A 53 -39.95 -8.48 -17.68
CA ASP A 53 -41.16 -8.86 -18.37
C ASP A 53 -41.41 -10.38 -18.25
N SER A 54 -40.38 -11.22 -18.36
CA SER A 54 -40.49 -12.69 -18.24
C SER A 54 -40.91 -13.12 -16.83
N VAL A 55 -40.61 -12.32 -15.80
CA VAL A 55 -40.99 -12.59 -14.40
C VAL A 55 -42.40 -12.07 -14.12
N PHE A 56 -42.72 -10.87 -14.65
CA PHE A 56 -44.02 -10.24 -14.44
C PHE A 56 -45.16 -10.99 -15.11
N TYR A 57 -44.92 -11.50 -16.36
CA TYR A 57 -45.91 -12.17 -17.19
C TYR A 57 -45.79 -13.72 -17.16
N GLU A 58 -45.10 -14.29 -16.14
CA GLU A 58 -44.92 -15.73 -15.98
C GLU A 58 -46.17 -16.39 -15.34
N THR A 59 -47.06 -16.92 -16.15
CA THR A 59 -48.36 -17.51 -15.70
C THR A 59 -48.22 -18.84 -14.96
N SER A 60 -47.05 -19.43 -14.92
CA SER A 60 -46.71 -20.69 -14.23
C SER A 60 -45.80 -20.56 -13.04
N SER A 61 -45.62 -19.31 -12.54
CA SER A 61 -44.72 -19.03 -11.43
C SER A 61 -45.04 -19.75 -10.12
N MET A 62 -46.33 -20.03 -9.90
CA MET A 62 -46.84 -20.86 -8.80
C MET A 62 -48.10 -21.65 -9.24
N THR A 63 -48.38 -22.77 -8.55
CA THR A 63 -49.68 -23.46 -8.63
C THR A 63 -50.58 -22.96 -7.51
N ALA A 64 -51.90 -23.23 -7.60
CA ALA A 64 -52.84 -22.92 -6.53
C ALA A 64 -52.40 -23.50 -5.16
N THR A 65 -51.85 -24.73 -5.17
CA THR A 65 -51.31 -25.37 -3.95
C THR A 65 -50.09 -24.60 -3.42
N ALA A 66 -49.19 -24.13 -4.28
CA ALA A 66 -48.02 -23.34 -3.87
C ALA A 66 -48.45 -21.98 -3.35
N VAL A 67 -49.44 -21.32 -3.96
CA VAL A 67 -50.02 -20.07 -3.46
C VAL A 67 -50.63 -20.29 -2.07
N GLN A 68 -51.41 -21.38 -1.89
CA GLN A 68 -51.99 -21.68 -0.56
C GLN A 68 -50.92 -21.93 0.50
N SER A 69 -49.87 -22.69 0.17
CA SER A 69 -48.75 -22.93 1.07
C SER A 69 -48.04 -21.65 1.45
N PHE A 70 -47.83 -20.72 0.49
CA PHE A 70 -47.25 -19.42 0.73
C PHE A 70 -48.12 -18.59 1.67
N LEU A 71 -49.45 -18.50 1.42
CA LEU A 71 -50.38 -17.77 2.29
C LEU A 71 -50.40 -18.32 3.73
N ASN A 72 -50.35 -19.64 3.87
CA ASN A 72 -50.30 -20.33 5.17
C ASN A 72 -48.99 -19.98 5.92
N GLY A 73 -47.89 -19.81 5.20
CA GLY A 73 -46.60 -19.39 5.76
C GLY A 73 -46.59 -17.93 6.22
N GLN A 74 -47.39 -17.06 5.59
CA GLN A 74 -47.45 -15.63 5.95
C GLN A 74 -48.29 -15.33 7.21
N VAL A 75 -49.35 -16.12 7.45
CA VAL A 75 -50.24 -15.94 8.58
C VAL A 75 -50.47 -17.28 9.29
N SER A 76 -49.93 -17.42 10.50
CA SER A 76 -50.10 -18.65 11.31
C SER A 76 -51.54 -18.82 11.80
N SER A 77 -52.13 -17.76 12.30
CA SER A 77 -53.51 -17.75 12.79
C SER A 77 -54.24 -16.41 12.53
N CYS A 78 -55.48 -16.50 12.12
CA CYS A 78 -56.33 -15.32 11.94
C CYS A 78 -56.94 -14.89 13.28
N ARG A 79 -57.09 -13.59 13.49
CA ARG A 79 -57.77 -13.07 14.64
C ARG A 79 -59.22 -13.52 14.66
N SER A 80 -59.75 -13.88 15.84
CA SER A 80 -61.18 -14.30 16.01
C SER A 80 -62.14 -13.25 15.45
N GLY A 81 -63.11 -13.72 14.67
CA GLY A 81 -64.13 -12.87 14.01
C GLY A 81 -63.69 -12.30 12.65
N TYR A 82 -62.45 -12.61 12.17
CA TYR A 82 -61.96 -12.21 10.84
C TYR A 82 -61.68 -13.45 9.98
N THR A 83 -61.69 -13.28 8.67
CA THR A 83 -61.27 -14.30 7.69
C THR A 83 -60.05 -13.80 6.96
N CYS A 84 -58.87 -14.39 7.24
CA CYS A 84 -57.63 -14.04 6.56
C CYS A 84 -57.60 -14.56 5.10
N LEU A 85 -56.76 -14.01 4.26
CA LEU A 85 -56.68 -14.36 2.85
C LEU A 85 -56.40 -15.86 2.64
N LYS A 86 -55.62 -16.50 3.50
CA LYS A 86 -55.38 -17.95 3.45
C LYS A 86 -56.65 -18.82 3.64
N ASP A 87 -57.64 -18.31 4.32
CA ASP A 87 -58.88 -19.01 4.65
C ASP A 87 -60.11 -18.47 3.84
N TYR A 88 -59.84 -17.47 2.97
CA TYR A 88 -60.90 -16.79 2.22
C TYR A 88 -61.33 -17.60 1.03
N GLN A 89 -62.63 -17.66 0.84
CA GLN A 89 -63.28 -18.32 -0.32
C GLN A 89 -64.56 -17.59 -0.73
N GLN A 90 -64.87 -17.66 -2.03
CA GLN A 90 -66.09 -17.07 -2.57
C GLN A 90 -66.59 -17.81 -3.80
N VAL A 91 -67.87 -17.55 -4.18
CA VAL A 91 -68.39 -17.89 -5.49
C VAL A 91 -67.82 -16.89 -6.50
N THR A 92 -67.40 -17.42 -7.66
CA THR A 92 -66.86 -16.62 -8.77
C THR A 92 -67.65 -16.85 -10.05
N ASP A 93 -67.75 -15.79 -10.89
CA ASP A 93 -68.49 -15.84 -12.14
C ASP A 93 -67.60 -16.27 -13.31
N ASN A 94 -68.26 -16.86 -14.34
CA ASN A 94 -67.61 -17.08 -15.63
C ASN A 94 -67.27 -15.73 -16.30
N ARG A 95 -66.04 -15.64 -16.87
CA ARG A 95 -65.68 -14.53 -17.73
C ARG A 95 -65.37 -15.07 -19.12
N PRO A 96 -65.95 -14.51 -20.17
CA PRO A 96 -65.65 -14.91 -21.53
C PRO A 96 -64.20 -14.58 -21.90
N VAL A 97 -63.66 -15.27 -22.89
CA VAL A 97 -62.40 -14.85 -23.56
C VAL A 97 -62.59 -13.47 -24.14
N ASP A 98 -61.65 -12.59 -23.90
CA ASP A 98 -61.54 -11.29 -24.55
C ASP A 98 -60.13 -11.04 -25.06
N ARG A 99 -59.86 -9.85 -25.53
CA ARG A 99 -58.54 -9.50 -26.08
C ARG A 99 -57.40 -9.57 -25.05
N TYR A 100 -57.70 -9.54 -23.77
CA TYR A 100 -56.78 -9.38 -22.67
C TYR A 100 -56.62 -10.59 -21.77
N CYS A 101 -57.70 -11.44 -21.72
CA CYS A 101 -57.72 -12.63 -20.89
C CYS A 101 -58.34 -13.80 -21.66
N ASP A 102 -57.76 -15.01 -21.52
CA ASP A 102 -58.21 -16.23 -22.17
C ASP A 102 -59.51 -16.83 -21.60
N GLY A 103 -60.23 -16.03 -20.82
CA GLY A 103 -61.46 -16.42 -20.15
C GLY A 103 -61.23 -17.02 -18.75
N TYR A 104 -62.28 -17.01 -17.94
CA TYR A 104 -62.24 -17.53 -16.58
C TYR A 104 -63.47 -18.39 -16.32
N ALA A 105 -63.26 -19.67 -16.01
CA ALA A 105 -64.37 -20.57 -15.61
C ALA A 105 -64.63 -20.38 -14.11
N GLY A 106 -65.77 -19.79 -13.76
CA GLY A 106 -66.20 -19.57 -12.37
C GLY A 106 -66.38 -20.86 -11.58
N GLY A 107 -66.45 -20.75 -10.27
CA GLY A 107 -66.60 -21.90 -9.37
C GLY A 107 -67.40 -21.55 -8.11
N ILE A 108 -67.87 -22.61 -7.46
CA ILE A 108 -68.57 -22.49 -6.16
C ILE A 108 -67.50 -22.63 -5.04
N TRP A 109 -67.38 -21.66 -4.17
CA TRP A 109 -66.44 -21.63 -3.01
C TRP A 109 -64.97 -21.80 -3.42
N GLU A 110 -64.53 -21.05 -4.44
CA GLU A 110 -63.11 -20.99 -4.80
C GLU A 110 -62.29 -20.27 -3.71
N THR A 111 -61.18 -20.88 -3.30
CA THR A 111 -60.26 -20.28 -2.34
C THR A 111 -59.51 -19.11 -2.99
N ALA A 112 -59.01 -18.18 -2.19
CA ALA A 112 -58.20 -17.07 -2.69
C ALA A 112 -56.99 -17.57 -3.51
N ALA A 113 -56.39 -18.68 -3.12
CA ALA A 113 -55.29 -19.32 -3.86
C ALA A 113 -55.70 -19.82 -5.24
N GLN A 114 -56.90 -20.43 -5.35
CA GLN A 114 -57.45 -20.86 -6.64
C GLN A 114 -57.81 -19.68 -7.54
N ILE A 115 -58.40 -18.62 -6.97
CA ILE A 115 -58.73 -17.38 -7.70
C ILE A 115 -57.47 -16.74 -8.26
N ILE A 116 -56.41 -16.58 -7.43
CA ILE A 116 -55.12 -15.98 -7.83
C ILE A 116 -54.49 -16.82 -8.98
N ASP A 117 -54.41 -18.15 -8.85
CA ASP A 117 -53.82 -19.01 -9.88
C ASP A 117 -54.62 -18.98 -11.18
N LYS A 118 -55.93 -19.07 -11.10
CA LYS A 118 -56.79 -19.05 -12.29
C LYS A 118 -56.78 -17.72 -13.02
N VAL A 119 -56.84 -16.61 -12.30
CA VAL A 119 -56.72 -15.26 -12.85
C VAL A 119 -55.34 -15.04 -13.49
N ALA A 120 -54.28 -15.46 -12.81
CA ALA A 120 -52.92 -15.37 -13.35
C ALA A 120 -52.80 -16.03 -14.72
N ARG A 121 -53.33 -17.26 -14.84
CA ARG A 121 -53.32 -18.03 -16.10
C ARG A 121 -54.25 -17.44 -17.15
N SER A 122 -55.41 -16.97 -16.74
CA SER A 122 -56.40 -16.37 -17.65
C SER A 122 -55.89 -15.04 -18.24
N CYS A 123 -55.29 -14.17 -17.44
CA CYS A 123 -54.95 -12.83 -17.85
C CYS A 123 -53.41 -12.59 -18.00
N GLY A 124 -52.60 -13.64 -18.08
CA GLY A 124 -51.21 -13.50 -18.46
C GLY A 124 -50.28 -12.87 -17.40
N ILE A 125 -50.65 -12.87 -16.11
CA ILE A 125 -49.90 -12.24 -15.02
C ILE A 125 -49.37 -13.30 -14.05
N SER A 126 -48.13 -13.08 -13.53
CA SER A 126 -47.52 -13.98 -12.54
C SER A 126 -48.32 -14.01 -11.22
N GLN A 127 -48.52 -15.21 -10.64
CA GLN A 127 -49.13 -15.40 -9.32
C GLN A 127 -48.34 -14.64 -8.24
N ARG A 128 -47.01 -14.65 -8.35
CA ARG A 128 -46.13 -13.89 -7.42
C ARG A 128 -46.41 -12.40 -7.48
N VAL A 129 -46.58 -11.85 -8.68
CA VAL A 129 -46.93 -10.43 -8.89
C VAL A 129 -48.28 -10.11 -8.25
N LEU A 130 -49.30 -10.94 -8.46
CA LEU A 130 -50.62 -10.72 -7.87
C LEU A 130 -50.56 -10.73 -6.32
N LEU A 131 -49.81 -11.64 -5.72
CA LEU A 131 -49.59 -11.71 -4.27
C LEU A 131 -48.93 -10.43 -3.74
N VAL A 132 -47.90 -9.95 -4.44
CA VAL A 132 -47.20 -8.71 -4.06
C VAL A 132 -48.11 -7.48 -4.17
N LEU A 133 -48.92 -7.41 -5.21
CA LEU A 133 -49.89 -6.32 -5.39
C LEU A 133 -50.96 -6.34 -4.27
N LEU A 134 -51.53 -7.53 -3.95
CA LEU A 134 -52.49 -7.66 -2.83
C LEU A 134 -51.91 -7.20 -1.49
N GLN A 135 -50.63 -7.47 -1.26
CA GLN A 135 -49.95 -6.97 -0.07
C GLN A 135 -49.68 -5.45 -0.11
N LYS A 136 -49.22 -4.98 -1.29
CA LYS A 136 -48.86 -3.58 -1.47
C LYS A 136 -50.09 -2.67 -1.31
N GLU A 137 -51.22 -3.04 -1.86
CA GLU A 137 -52.43 -2.22 -1.89
C GLU A 137 -53.19 -2.26 -0.56
N GLN A 138 -53.46 -3.41 0.00
CA GLN A 138 -54.34 -3.60 1.14
C GLN A 138 -53.73 -4.37 2.32
N GLY A 139 -52.45 -4.79 2.23
CA GLY A 139 -51.84 -5.62 3.25
C GLY A 139 -52.43 -7.00 3.45
N LEU A 140 -53.23 -7.48 2.49
CA LEU A 140 -54.08 -8.67 2.64
C LEU A 140 -53.31 -9.95 2.92
N VAL A 141 -52.12 -10.11 2.33
CA VAL A 141 -51.34 -11.38 2.41
C VAL A 141 -50.85 -11.66 3.83
N THR A 142 -50.50 -10.64 4.58
CA THR A 142 -49.99 -10.77 5.97
C THR A 142 -50.98 -10.32 7.04
N SER A 143 -52.19 -9.86 6.65
CA SER A 143 -53.19 -9.37 7.61
C SER A 143 -53.77 -10.51 8.42
N THR A 144 -53.78 -10.38 9.73
CA THR A 144 -54.43 -11.28 10.67
C THR A 144 -55.89 -10.83 10.98
N ALA A 145 -56.31 -9.63 10.53
CA ALA A 145 -57.63 -9.05 10.80
C ALA A 145 -58.11 -8.20 9.59
N PRO A 146 -58.19 -8.74 8.37
CA PRO A 146 -58.65 -7.94 7.24
C PRO A 146 -60.14 -7.62 7.34
N SER A 147 -60.48 -6.36 7.04
CA SER A 147 -61.85 -5.91 6.96
C SER A 147 -62.52 -6.27 5.65
N SER A 148 -63.85 -6.15 5.56
CA SER A 148 -64.60 -6.29 4.31
C SER A 148 -64.12 -5.32 3.23
N TRP A 149 -63.73 -4.11 3.63
CA TRP A 149 -63.16 -3.11 2.73
C TRP A 149 -61.87 -3.62 2.04
N ASN A 150 -60.97 -4.24 2.81
CA ASN A 150 -59.74 -4.78 2.25
C ASN A 150 -59.97 -5.82 1.11
N TYR A 151 -61.05 -6.55 1.20
CA TYR A 151 -61.48 -7.46 0.11
C TYR A 151 -62.22 -6.73 -1.02
N SER A 152 -63.04 -5.72 -0.69
CA SER A 152 -63.76 -4.96 -1.71
C SER A 152 -62.86 -4.10 -2.59
N ALA A 153 -61.73 -3.62 -2.07
CA ALA A 153 -60.75 -2.81 -2.77
C ALA A 153 -59.38 -3.48 -2.87
N ALA A 154 -59.32 -4.82 -2.94
CA ALA A 154 -58.12 -5.64 -2.73
C ALA A 154 -56.89 -5.24 -3.54
N MET A 155 -57.09 -4.75 -4.77
CA MET A 155 -56.01 -4.31 -5.70
C MET A 155 -56.10 -2.78 -5.97
N GLY A 156 -57.07 -2.06 -5.43
CA GLY A 156 -57.29 -0.65 -5.74
C GLY A 156 -57.86 -0.40 -7.14
N GLN A 157 -58.21 -1.43 -7.88
CA GLN A 157 -58.71 -1.32 -9.24
C GLN A 157 -60.12 -0.70 -9.27
N GLY A 158 -60.27 0.40 -10.01
CA GLY A 158 -61.55 1.14 -10.07
C GLY A 158 -61.95 1.84 -8.79
N CYS A 159 -60.98 2.08 -7.86
CA CYS A 159 -61.18 2.78 -6.57
C CYS A 159 -60.35 4.08 -6.56
N PRO A 160 -60.80 5.16 -7.18
CA PRO A 160 -60.09 6.44 -7.16
C PRO A 160 -60.17 7.09 -5.78
N ASP A 161 -59.11 7.81 -5.39
CA ASP A 161 -59.01 8.50 -4.09
C ASP A 161 -60.12 9.57 -3.86
N THR A 162 -60.79 10.01 -4.96
CA THR A 162 -61.73 11.13 -4.97
C THR A 162 -63.19 10.75 -5.12
N ALA A 163 -63.48 9.45 -5.29
CA ALA A 163 -64.84 8.92 -5.52
C ALA A 163 -64.99 7.49 -4.95
N PRO A 164 -66.21 6.97 -4.71
CA PRO A 164 -66.44 5.56 -4.37
C PRO A 164 -65.87 4.62 -5.46
N CYS A 165 -65.47 3.41 -5.04
CA CYS A 165 -65.07 2.38 -5.97
C CYS A 165 -66.18 2.05 -6.97
N ASP A 166 -65.81 1.75 -8.24
CA ASP A 166 -66.73 1.24 -9.24
C ASP A 166 -67.35 -0.08 -8.74
N PRO A 167 -68.71 -0.16 -8.58
CA PRO A 167 -69.40 -1.38 -8.11
C PRO A 167 -69.09 -2.61 -8.95
N ASN A 168 -68.77 -2.45 -10.24
CA ASN A 168 -68.47 -3.54 -11.15
C ASN A 168 -67.09 -4.15 -10.92
N THR A 169 -66.21 -3.46 -10.20
CA THR A 169 -64.86 -3.93 -9.84
C THR A 169 -64.71 -4.29 -8.37
N ALA A 170 -65.73 -4.03 -7.56
CA ALA A 170 -65.72 -4.27 -6.12
C ALA A 170 -65.79 -5.78 -5.77
N GLY A 171 -65.02 -6.19 -4.75
CA GLY A 171 -64.94 -7.58 -4.30
C GLY A 171 -63.70 -8.33 -4.79
N PHE A 172 -63.22 -9.28 -3.98
CA PHE A 172 -61.87 -9.86 -4.14
C PHE A 172 -61.63 -10.42 -5.54
N PHE A 173 -62.59 -11.26 -6.07
CA PHE A 173 -62.44 -11.83 -7.40
C PHE A 173 -62.33 -10.76 -8.49
N TYR A 174 -63.23 -9.77 -8.45
CA TYR A 174 -63.24 -8.72 -9.47
C TYR A 174 -62.03 -7.82 -9.37
N GLN A 175 -61.58 -7.49 -8.16
CA GLN A 175 -60.35 -6.73 -7.94
C GLN A 175 -59.13 -7.44 -8.54
N VAL A 176 -58.96 -8.74 -8.29
CA VAL A 176 -57.81 -9.51 -8.84
C VAL A 176 -57.96 -9.66 -10.35
N TYR A 177 -59.13 -9.99 -10.88
CA TYR A 177 -59.35 -10.18 -12.30
C TYR A 177 -59.16 -8.88 -13.10
N TYR A 178 -59.80 -7.80 -12.69
CA TYR A 178 -59.70 -6.55 -13.45
C TYR A 178 -58.34 -5.84 -13.29
N ALA A 179 -57.66 -6.01 -12.18
CA ALA A 179 -56.29 -5.52 -12.07
C ALA A 179 -55.33 -6.28 -13.00
N ALA A 180 -55.41 -7.61 -13.01
CA ALA A 180 -54.63 -8.44 -13.94
C ALA A 180 -54.92 -8.09 -15.41
N ARG A 181 -56.19 -7.96 -15.73
CA ARG A 181 -56.67 -7.55 -17.08
C ARG A 181 -56.14 -6.14 -17.45
N GLN A 182 -56.09 -5.23 -16.51
CA GLN A 182 -55.58 -3.86 -16.73
C GLN A 182 -54.09 -3.85 -17.05
N PHE A 183 -53.29 -4.71 -16.43
CA PHE A 183 -51.90 -4.85 -16.80
C PHE A 183 -51.70 -5.36 -18.23
N GLU A 184 -52.59 -6.22 -18.73
CA GLU A 184 -52.59 -6.61 -20.14
C GLU A 184 -52.99 -5.47 -21.06
N VAL A 185 -53.92 -4.59 -20.65
CA VAL A 185 -54.24 -3.36 -21.40
C VAL A 185 -52.99 -2.49 -21.51
N TYR A 186 -52.23 -2.30 -20.44
CA TYR A 186 -50.97 -1.56 -20.46
C TYR A 186 -49.93 -2.18 -21.39
N ARG A 187 -49.83 -3.52 -21.41
CA ARG A 187 -48.93 -4.27 -22.28
C ARG A 187 -49.27 -4.15 -23.75
N LEU A 188 -50.58 -4.26 -24.10
CA LEU A 188 -51.02 -4.25 -25.48
C LEU A 188 -51.14 -2.85 -26.11
N TYR A 189 -51.30 -1.85 -25.29
CA TYR A 189 -51.42 -0.45 -25.76
C TYR A 189 -50.38 0.50 -25.09
N PRO A 190 -49.08 0.20 -25.22
CA PRO A 190 -48.04 0.93 -24.51
C PRO A 190 -48.00 2.43 -24.84
N ASP A 191 -48.43 2.80 -26.04
CA ASP A 191 -48.44 4.18 -26.52
C ASP A 191 -49.63 5.01 -26.03
N SER A 192 -50.62 4.40 -25.40
CA SER A 192 -51.84 5.06 -24.89
C SER A 192 -51.63 5.68 -23.50
N PHE A 193 -50.51 5.44 -22.86
CA PHE A 193 -50.25 5.86 -21.48
C PHE A 193 -49.05 6.81 -21.34
N ALA A 194 -48.99 7.53 -20.21
CA ALA A 194 -47.98 8.54 -19.97
C ALA A 194 -46.56 7.97 -19.86
N TYR A 195 -46.39 6.81 -19.17
CA TYR A 195 -45.10 6.18 -18.99
C TYR A 195 -44.89 5.05 -20.00
N ARG A 196 -43.73 5.02 -20.64
CA ARG A 196 -43.45 4.14 -21.77
C ARG A 196 -42.05 3.52 -21.64
N ALA A 197 -41.99 2.23 -22.01
CA ALA A 197 -40.69 1.52 -22.10
C ALA A 197 -39.83 2.04 -23.24
N GLN A 198 -38.54 1.76 -23.15
CA GLN A 198 -37.49 2.09 -24.14
C GLN A 198 -37.33 3.60 -24.39
N ARG A 199 -37.65 4.41 -23.41
CA ARG A 199 -37.42 5.87 -23.43
C ARG A 199 -37.26 6.46 -22.05
N THR A 200 -36.75 7.66 -22.00
CA THR A 200 -36.67 8.47 -20.77
C THR A 200 -38.02 9.08 -20.44
N ASN A 201 -38.45 8.90 -19.20
CA ASN A 201 -39.69 9.44 -18.63
C ASN A 201 -39.36 10.27 -17.41
N ASN A 202 -40.11 11.39 -17.19
CA ASN A 202 -40.02 12.16 -15.96
C ASN A 202 -41.08 11.66 -14.98
N ILE A 203 -40.63 10.98 -13.93
CA ILE A 203 -41.49 10.32 -12.95
C ILE A 203 -41.51 11.16 -11.67
N LEU A 204 -42.69 11.52 -11.18
CA LEU A 204 -42.86 12.26 -9.93
C LEU A 204 -42.35 11.44 -8.73
N TYR A 205 -41.77 12.13 -7.74
CA TYR A 205 -41.46 11.54 -6.45
C TYR A 205 -42.72 11.44 -5.54
N ASN A 206 -43.71 12.31 -5.73
CA ASN A 206 -44.87 12.44 -4.84
C ASN A 206 -46.04 13.04 -5.62
N PRO A 207 -47.32 12.83 -5.20
CA PRO A 207 -48.46 13.55 -5.75
C PRO A 207 -48.30 15.07 -5.71
N ASN A 208 -47.61 15.61 -4.71
CA ASN A 208 -47.25 17.03 -4.65
C ASN A 208 -46.15 17.34 -5.67
N SER A 209 -46.48 18.06 -6.74
CA SER A 209 -45.58 18.45 -7.80
C SER A 209 -44.37 19.29 -7.34
N ALA A 210 -44.46 19.95 -6.17
CA ALA A 210 -43.34 20.66 -5.56
C ALA A 210 -42.16 19.71 -5.17
N CYS A 211 -42.41 18.43 -5.04
CA CYS A 211 -41.41 17.41 -4.75
C CYS A 211 -40.54 17.04 -5.95
N SER A 212 -40.81 17.64 -7.12
CA SER A 212 -40.01 17.40 -8.36
C SER A 212 -40.18 16.01 -8.97
N THR A 213 -39.39 15.73 -10.00
CA THR A 213 -39.39 14.51 -10.78
C THR A 213 -38.00 13.91 -10.88
N LYS A 214 -37.93 12.61 -11.20
CA LYS A 214 -36.72 11.92 -11.62
C LYS A 214 -36.80 11.56 -13.10
N SER A 215 -35.75 11.87 -13.85
CA SER A 215 -35.61 11.40 -15.23
C SER A 215 -35.15 9.95 -15.20
N VAL A 216 -35.97 9.03 -15.75
CA VAL A 216 -35.74 7.59 -15.70
C VAL A 216 -35.88 7.02 -17.12
N PHE A 217 -34.87 6.32 -17.62
CA PHE A 217 -35.00 5.47 -18.79
C PHE A 217 -35.67 4.16 -18.38
N ILE A 218 -36.89 3.91 -18.83
CA ILE A 218 -37.61 2.67 -18.53
C ILE A 218 -37.20 1.57 -19.51
N ASN A 219 -36.64 0.47 -18.98
CA ASN A 219 -36.04 -0.57 -19.79
C ASN A 219 -37.03 -1.57 -20.38
N ASN A 220 -38.20 -1.76 -19.75
CA ASN A 220 -39.15 -2.82 -20.19
C ASN A 220 -40.60 -2.47 -19.89
N GLN A 221 -41.51 -3.23 -20.46
CA GLN A 221 -42.95 -2.97 -20.41
C GLN A 221 -43.55 -3.21 -19.03
N ALA A 222 -43.08 -4.20 -18.28
CA ALA A 222 -43.55 -4.46 -16.92
C ALA A 222 -43.24 -3.28 -15.96
N THR A 223 -42.06 -2.70 -16.07
CA THR A 223 -41.68 -1.48 -15.30
C THR A 223 -42.54 -0.29 -15.73
N ALA A 224 -42.80 -0.12 -17.04
CA ALA A 224 -43.70 0.95 -17.51
C ALA A 224 -45.13 0.73 -16.96
N ALA A 225 -45.65 -0.49 -16.98
CA ALA A 225 -46.94 -0.84 -16.44
C ALA A 225 -47.06 -0.56 -14.92
N LEU A 226 -46.02 -0.83 -14.17
CA LEU A 226 -45.99 -0.51 -12.74
C LEU A 226 -46.03 1.03 -12.49
N TYR A 227 -45.36 1.85 -13.31
CA TYR A 227 -45.48 3.31 -13.23
C TYR A 227 -46.82 3.83 -13.74
N ILE A 228 -47.47 3.16 -14.69
CA ILE A 228 -48.85 3.53 -15.09
C ILE A 228 -49.81 3.24 -13.94
N TYR A 229 -49.63 2.13 -13.24
CA TYR A 229 -50.47 1.71 -12.10
C TYR A 229 -50.21 2.54 -10.85
N THR A 230 -48.93 2.87 -10.55
CA THR A 230 -48.51 3.68 -9.41
C THR A 230 -47.49 4.74 -9.90
N PRO A 231 -47.90 5.99 -10.17
CA PRO A 231 -47.14 6.93 -10.99
C PRO A 231 -45.98 7.66 -10.26
N TYR A 232 -45.36 7.01 -9.26
CA TYR A 232 -44.33 7.60 -8.42
C TYR A 232 -43.10 6.72 -8.30
N THR A 233 -41.91 7.34 -8.23
CA THR A 233 -40.66 6.68 -7.89
C THR A 233 -40.19 7.08 -6.48
N PRO A 234 -39.59 6.18 -5.68
CA PRO A 234 -39.05 6.55 -4.39
C PRO A 234 -37.92 7.58 -4.54
N ASN A 235 -37.88 8.54 -3.62
CA ASN A 235 -36.74 9.44 -3.43
C ASN A 235 -35.67 8.77 -2.57
N GLU A 236 -34.54 9.45 -2.37
CA GLU A 236 -33.42 8.95 -1.58
C GLU A 236 -33.80 8.68 -0.11
N ALA A 237 -34.62 9.55 0.51
CA ALA A 237 -35.09 9.36 1.87
C ALA A 237 -35.93 8.08 2.03
N ALA A 238 -36.77 7.74 1.03
CA ALA A 238 -37.53 6.49 1.03
C ALA A 238 -36.63 5.28 0.84
N LEU A 239 -35.54 5.38 0.07
CA LEU A 239 -34.58 4.29 -0.15
C LEU A 239 -33.68 4.06 1.05
N ASN A 240 -33.21 5.13 1.69
CA ASN A 240 -32.37 5.06 2.91
C ASN A 240 -33.11 4.47 4.11
N ASN A 241 -34.46 4.49 4.10
CA ASN A 241 -35.29 3.80 5.09
C ASN A 241 -36.22 2.80 4.39
N LEU A 242 -35.65 1.77 3.80
CA LEU A 242 -36.32 0.84 2.89
C LEU A 242 -37.55 0.14 3.49
N TYR A 243 -37.52 -0.13 4.79
CA TYR A 243 -38.61 -0.80 5.54
C TYR A 243 -39.48 0.16 6.37
N GLY A 244 -39.17 1.44 6.32
CA GLY A 244 -39.91 2.48 7.07
C GLY A 244 -40.37 3.62 6.18
N THR A 245 -40.53 4.81 6.78
CA THR A 245 -40.97 6.02 6.11
C THR A 245 -39.79 6.94 5.84
N GLY A 246 -39.80 7.63 4.71
CA GLY A 246 -38.87 8.70 4.34
C GLY A 246 -39.40 10.07 4.78
N ASP A 247 -39.19 11.08 3.95
CA ASP A 247 -39.63 12.45 4.16
C ASP A 247 -41.03 12.75 3.55
N SER A 248 -41.45 14.00 3.59
CA SER A 248 -42.75 14.44 3.06
C SER A 248 -42.87 14.32 1.53
N CYS A 249 -41.79 14.18 0.82
CA CYS A 249 -41.73 13.96 -0.64
C CYS A 249 -41.59 12.50 -1.02
N SER A 250 -41.56 11.60 -0.06
CA SER A 250 -41.36 10.17 -0.31
C SER A 250 -42.65 9.48 -0.78
N SER A 251 -42.53 8.59 -1.75
CA SER A 251 -43.58 7.64 -2.19
C SER A 251 -43.07 6.21 -2.10
N TYR A 252 -43.98 5.31 -1.80
CA TYR A 252 -43.57 3.95 -1.43
C TYR A 252 -44.08 2.84 -2.35
N GLY A 253 -45.05 3.12 -3.23
CA GLY A 253 -45.74 2.10 -4.01
C GLY A 253 -44.84 1.18 -4.80
N ASN A 254 -44.06 1.72 -5.73
CA ASN A 254 -43.12 0.91 -6.56
C ASN A 254 -41.93 0.40 -5.75
N ARG A 255 -41.45 1.17 -4.74
CA ARG A 255 -40.44 0.69 -3.79
C ARG A 255 -40.93 -0.56 -3.04
N ASN A 256 -42.15 -0.50 -2.49
CA ASN A 256 -42.72 -1.61 -1.73
C ASN A 256 -43.03 -2.82 -2.62
N PHE A 257 -43.47 -2.61 -3.88
CA PHE A 257 -43.63 -3.70 -4.84
C PHE A 257 -42.31 -4.44 -5.04
N TRP A 258 -41.23 -3.72 -5.40
CA TRP A 258 -39.92 -4.31 -5.63
C TRP A 258 -39.36 -4.97 -4.37
N ARG A 259 -39.44 -4.31 -3.23
CA ARG A 259 -38.98 -4.82 -1.94
C ARG A 259 -39.71 -6.11 -1.54
N LEU A 260 -41.04 -6.11 -1.56
CA LEU A 260 -41.85 -7.29 -1.21
C LEU A 260 -41.60 -8.46 -2.18
N PHE A 261 -41.46 -8.17 -3.48
CA PHE A 261 -41.12 -9.21 -4.45
C PHE A 261 -39.74 -9.82 -4.13
N THR A 262 -38.74 -8.98 -3.88
CA THR A 262 -37.38 -9.42 -3.54
C THR A 262 -37.36 -10.21 -2.23
N ASP A 263 -38.02 -9.71 -1.19
CA ASP A 263 -38.07 -10.36 0.13
C ASP A 263 -38.75 -11.73 0.08
N TRP A 264 -39.75 -11.90 -0.77
CA TRP A 264 -40.55 -13.12 -0.82
C TRP A 264 -40.11 -14.11 -1.87
N PHE A 265 -39.65 -13.65 -3.02
CA PHE A 265 -39.45 -14.47 -4.20
C PHE A 265 -38.06 -14.35 -4.82
N GLY A 266 -37.18 -13.54 -4.22
CA GLY A 266 -35.82 -13.28 -4.70
C GLY A 266 -35.77 -12.22 -5.81
N ASN A 267 -34.72 -12.22 -6.59
CA ASN A 267 -34.45 -11.18 -7.60
C ASN A 267 -35.58 -11.07 -8.63
N PRO A 268 -36.26 -9.91 -8.76
CA PRO A 268 -37.34 -9.70 -9.74
C PRO A 268 -36.85 -9.52 -11.18
N ARG A 269 -35.53 -9.54 -11.42
CA ARG A 269 -34.91 -9.20 -12.70
C ARG A 269 -34.15 -10.37 -13.28
N SER A 270 -34.25 -10.54 -14.62
CA SER A 270 -33.46 -11.48 -15.40
C SER A 270 -32.59 -10.70 -16.38
N TYR A 271 -31.30 -10.52 -16.04
CA TYR A 271 -30.38 -9.83 -16.95
C TYR A 271 -29.73 -10.83 -17.91
N ALA A 272 -29.92 -10.63 -19.21
CA ALA A 272 -29.17 -11.38 -20.21
C ALA A 272 -27.68 -11.03 -20.13
N VAL A 273 -26.84 -12.06 -20.24
CA VAL A 273 -25.40 -11.86 -20.37
C VAL A 273 -25.07 -11.36 -21.76
N HIS A 274 -24.20 -10.35 -21.87
CA HIS A 274 -23.77 -9.82 -23.17
C HIS A 274 -23.13 -10.91 -24.03
N PRO A 275 -23.51 -11.06 -25.32
CA PRO A 275 -23.00 -12.15 -26.17
C PRO A 275 -21.48 -12.26 -26.22
N GLY A 276 -20.76 -11.13 -26.18
CA GLY A 276 -19.30 -11.10 -26.14
C GLY A 276 -18.68 -11.54 -24.81
N LEU A 277 -19.46 -11.53 -23.72
CA LEU A 277 -19.01 -11.98 -22.39
C LEU A 277 -19.47 -13.41 -22.08
N ALA A 278 -20.53 -13.89 -22.75
CA ALA A 278 -21.18 -15.17 -22.49
C ALA A 278 -20.22 -16.37 -22.59
N PRO A 279 -19.35 -16.52 -23.60
CA PRO A 279 -18.43 -17.67 -23.67
C PRO A 279 -17.51 -17.78 -22.44
N PHE A 280 -17.03 -16.65 -21.93
CA PHE A 280 -16.18 -16.59 -20.73
C PHE A 280 -16.99 -16.92 -19.46
N TYR A 281 -18.20 -16.40 -19.37
CA TYR A 281 -19.14 -16.63 -18.28
C TYR A 281 -19.54 -18.11 -18.17
N ASP A 282 -19.94 -18.72 -19.29
CA ASP A 282 -20.40 -20.11 -19.36
C ASP A 282 -19.25 -21.08 -19.06
N ALA A 283 -18.03 -20.80 -19.58
CA ALA A 283 -16.83 -21.60 -19.30
C ALA A 283 -16.44 -21.65 -17.81
N ARG A 284 -16.92 -20.68 -17.01
CA ARG A 284 -16.69 -20.62 -15.56
C ARG A 284 -17.90 -21.03 -14.72
N GLY A 285 -18.85 -21.75 -15.32
CA GLY A 285 -20.02 -22.33 -14.64
C GLY A 285 -21.23 -21.40 -14.54
N GLY A 286 -21.23 -20.31 -15.28
CA GLY A 286 -22.38 -19.41 -15.37
C GLY A 286 -22.82 -18.85 -14.01
N ALA A 287 -24.13 -18.83 -13.76
CA ALA A 287 -24.72 -18.33 -12.51
C ALA A 287 -24.34 -19.16 -11.28
N ALA A 288 -24.00 -20.45 -11.44
CA ALA A 288 -23.56 -21.33 -10.36
C ALA A 288 -22.04 -21.24 -10.10
N GLY A 289 -21.28 -20.58 -10.99
CA GLY A 289 -19.85 -20.40 -10.87
C GLY A 289 -19.44 -19.19 -10.03
N PRO A 290 -18.14 -18.90 -9.93
CA PRO A 290 -17.61 -17.80 -9.10
C PRO A 290 -18.04 -16.41 -9.58
N ILE A 291 -18.45 -16.26 -10.85
CA ILE A 291 -18.94 -14.99 -11.39
C ILE A 291 -20.35 -14.71 -10.86
N GLY A 292 -21.17 -15.77 -10.70
CA GLY A 292 -22.53 -15.69 -10.18
C GLY A 292 -23.55 -15.10 -11.17
N ALA A 293 -24.76 -14.86 -10.71
CA ALA A 293 -25.85 -14.35 -11.55
C ALA A 293 -25.60 -12.88 -11.97
N PRO A 294 -26.00 -12.50 -13.21
CA PRO A 294 -25.90 -11.12 -13.67
C PRO A 294 -26.79 -10.19 -12.83
N LYS A 295 -26.30 -8.99 -12.51
CA LYS A 295 -26.99 -7.98 -11.70
C LYS A 295 -27.23 -6.64 -12.43
N SER A 296 -26.87 -6.56 -13.69
CA SER A 296 -27.14 -5.39 -14.53
C SER A 296 -27.24 -5.77 -16.00
N TYR A 297 -27.79 -4.88 -16.81
CA TYR A 297 -27.54 -4.92 -18.25
C TYR A 297 -26.06 -4.67 -18.54
N PRO A 298 -25.53 -5.15 -19.69
CA PRO A 298 -24.18 -4.77 -20.14
C PRO A 298 -24.15 -3.29 -20.46
N VAL A 299 -23.03 -2.63 -20.11
CA VAL A 299 -22.77 -1.21 -20.34
C VAL A 299 -21.64 -1.08 -21.34
N TYR A 300 -21.87 -0.36 -22.42
CA TYR A 300 -20.85 0.01 -23.40
C TYR A 300 -20.17 1.32 -23.01
N LEU A 301 -18.85 1.37 -23.12
CA LEU A 301 -18.03 2.56 -22.90
C LEU A 301 -17.03 2.73 -24.04
N GLU A 302 -16.89 3.95 -24.54
CA GLU A 302 -15.88 4.28 -25.55
C GLU A 302 -14.52 4.65 -24.98
N ALA A 303 -14.47 4.96 -23.68
CA ALA A 303 -13.27 5.39 -23.00
C ALA A 303 -12.17 4.31 -23.03
N ASN A 304 -10.91 4.74 -23.15
CA ASN A 304 -9.73 3.88 -23.12
C ASN A 304 -9.76 2.72 -24.14
N GLY A 305 -10.36 2.96 -25.33
CA GLY A 305 -10.34 2.02 -26.43
C GLY A 305 -11.53 1.10 -26.53
N GLN A 306 -12.65 1.52 -25.97
CA GLN A 306 -13.99 0.92 -26.05
C GLN A 306 -14.10 -0.54 -25.56
N GLY A 307 -15.27 -0.86 -24.99
CA GLY A 307 -15.58 -2.18 -24.49
C GLY A 307 -16.92 -2.25 -23.78
N TRP A 308 -17.21 -3.42 -23.28
CA TRP A 308 -18.42 -3.72 -22.50
C TRP A 308 -18.05 -4.13 -21.10
N TYR A 309 -18.85 -3.75 -20.12
CA TYR A 309 -18.79 -4.38 -18.81
C TYR A 309 -20.19 -4.72 -18.31
N GLN A 310 -20.28 -5.74 -17.48
CA GLN A 310 -21.53 -6.17 -16.86
C GLN A 310 -21.25 -6.59 -15.40
N ARG A 311 -22.15 -6.21 -14.51
CA ARG A 311 -22.07 -6.55 -13.07
C ARG A 311 -22.72 -7.91 -12.82
N PHE A 312 -22.09 -8.69 -11.94
CA PHE A 312 -22.56 -9.99 -11.47
C PHE A 312 -22.47 -10.06 -9.95
N SER A 313 -23.08 -11.10 -9.35
CA SER A 313 -23.07 -11.26 -7.88
C SER A 313 -21.67 -11.50 -7.31
N GLY A 314 -20.77 -12.15 -8.06
CA GLY A 314 -19.38 -12.42 -7.66
C GLY A 314 -18.37 -11.34 -8.06
N GLY A 315 -18.76 -10.34 -8.86
CA GLY A 315 -17.88 -9.30 -9.38
C GLY A 315 -18.35 -8.71 -10.70
N ASN A 316 -17.43 -8.22 -11.50
CA ASN A 316 -17.74 -7.67 -12.81
C ASN A 316 -16.97 -8.39 -13.92
N LEU A 317 -17.62 -8.60 -15.07
CA LEU A 317 -16.97 -8.98 -16.32
C LEU A 317 -16.72 -7.74 -17.17
N TYR A 318 -15.55 -7.67 -17.75
CA TYR A 318 -15.10 -6.63 -18.65
C TYR A 318 -14.64 -7.26 -19.96
N GLY A 319 -15.13 -6.78 -21.08
CA GLY A 319 -14.71 -7.20 -22.43
C GLY A 319 -14.19 -6.01 -23.20
N SER A 320 -12.93 -6.04 -23.62
CA SER A 320 -12.30 -4.97 -24.39
C SER A 320 -11.40 -5.52 -25.49
N ASN A 321 -11.07 -4.68 -26.46
CA ASN A 321 -10.14 -5.03 -27.53
C ASN A 321 -8.69 -5.24 -27.03
N TRP A 322 -8.37 -4.77 -25.83
CA TRP A 322 -7.02 -4.82 -25.25
C TRP A 322 -6.75 -6.04 -24.38
N GLY A 323 -7.72 -6.46 -23.61
CA GLY A 323 -7.56 -7.55 -22.63
C GLY A 323 -8.44 -8.75 -22.89
N GLY A 324 -9.28 -8.74 -23.96
CA GLY A 324 -10.32 -9.75 -24.12
C GLY A 324 -11.37 -9.65 -23.00
N THR A 325 -11.90 -10.79 -22.57
CA THR A 325 -12.83 -10.85 -21.43
C THR A 325 -12.07 -11.17 -20.15
N VAL A 326 -12.21 -10.32 -19.13
CA VAL A 326 -11.53 -10.42 -17.83
C VAL A 326 -12.54 -10.29 -16.69
N PHE A 327 -12.39 -11.11 -15.66
CA PHE A 327 -13.17 -11.04 -14.42
C PHE A 327 -12.42 -10.25 -13.35
N VAL A 328 -13.11 -9.30 -12.73
CA VAL A 328 -12.63 -8.60 -11.52
C VAL A 328 -13.59 -8.97 -10.39
N ALA A 329 -13.10 -9.75 -9.44
CA ALA A 329 -13.89 -10.27 -8.33
C ALA A 329 -14.37 -9.17 -7.39
N ASN A 330 -15.50 -9.36 -6.73
CA ASN A 330 -16.07 -8.44 -5.75
C ASN A 330 -15.26 -8.47 -4.44
N ASN A 331 -14.13 -7.78 -4.47
CA ASN A 331 -13.18 -7.66 -3.36
C ASN A 331 -12.54 -6.26 -3.36
N VAL A 332 -11.50 -6.07 -2.55
CA VAL A 332 -10.79 -4.79 -2.42
C VAL A 332 -10.19 -4.28 -3.73
N ILE A 333 -9.86 -5.16 -4.69
CA ILE A 333 -9.37 -4.77 -6.02
C ILE A 333 -10.46 -4.07 -6.82
N LEU A 334 -11.67 -4.63 -6.85
CA LEU A 334 -12.81 -4.01 -7.54
C LEU A 334 -13.20 -2.67 -6.90
N ALA A 335 -13.15 -2.60 -5.56
CA ALA A 335 -13.42 -1.36 -4.84
C ALA A 335 -12.42 -0.26 -5.22
N GLU A 336 -11.13 -0.59 -5.24
CA GLU A 336 -10.06 0.33 -5.64
C GLU A 336 -10.17 0.72 -7.13
N TYR A 337 -10.45 -0.23 -7.99
CA TYR A 337 -10.67 0.02 -9.41
C TYR A 337 -11.83 0.99 -9.68
N ASN A 338 -12.95 0.80 -8.96
CA ASN A 338 -14.09 1.71 -9.05
C ASN A 338 -13.78 3.11 -8.50
N ARG A 339 -12.98 3.21 -7.40
CA ARG A 339 -12.52 4.48 -6.82
C ARG A 339 -11.71 5.30 -7.83
N THR A 340 -10.96 4.63 -8.71
CA THR A 340 -10.14 5.29 -9.74
C THR A 340 -10.87 5.53 -11.06
N GLY A 341 -12.19 5.31 -11.09
CA GLY A 341 -13.05 5.59 -12.25
C GLY A 341 -13.32 4.40 -13.16
N GLY A 342 -12.94 3.19 -12.78
CA GLY A 342 -13.19 1.96 -13.53
C GLY A 342 -12.58 2.00 -14.95
N PRO A 343 -13.26 1.42 -15.96
CA PRO A 343 -12.74 1.37 -17.34
C PRO A 343 -12.51 2.73 -17.97
N GLY A 344 -13.30 3.73 -17.57
CA GLY A 344 -13.16 5.11 -18.03
C GLY A 344 -12.10 5.93 -17.28
N GLY A 345 -11.59 5.40 -16.19
CA GLY A 345 -10.62 6.06 -15.31
C GLY A 345 -9.17 5.92 -15.76
N THR A 346 -8.27 6.27 -14.84
CA THR A 346 -6.82 6.35 -15.10
C THR A 346 -6.14 4.99 -15.34
N MET A 347 -6.75 3.90 -14.90
CA MET A 347 -6.20 2.55 -15.09
C MET A 347 -6.57 1.93 -16.44
N GLY A 348 -7.67 2.40 -17.07
CA GLY A 348 -8.24 1.79 -18.27
C GLY A 348 -8.83 0.40 -18.00
N TRP A 349 -8.97 -0.41 -19.05
CA TRP A 349 -9.59 -1.73 -19.00
C TRP A 349 -8.72 -2.78 -18.29
N PRO A 350 -9.32 -3.74 -17.55
CA PRO A 350 -8.57 -4.90 -17.08
C PRO A 350 -7.97 -5.68 -18.25
N ASN A 351 -6.73 -6.10 -18.13
CA ASN A 351 -6.01 -6.83 -19.17
C ASN A 351 -5.34 -8.12 -18.69
N GLY A 352 -5.65 -8.55 -17.49
CA GLY A 352 -5.19 -9.81 -16.92
C GLY A 352 -6.06 -10.27 -15.76
N GLU A 353 -6.10 -11.58 -15.52
CA GLU A 353 -6.78 -12.18 -14.37
C GLU A 353 -6.11 -11.78 -13.07
N GLN A 354 -6.86 -11.82 -11.98
CA GLN A 354 -6.31 -11.63 -10.65
C GLN A 354 -5.36 -12.79 -10.32
N TYR A 355 -4.16 -12.45 -9.90
CA TYR A 355 -3.16 -13.37 -9.38
C TYR A 355 -2.99 -13.15 -7.87
N CYS A 356 -2.98 -14.23 -7.08
CA CYS A 356 -2.74 -14.17 -5.64
C CYS A 356 -1.58 -15.10 -5.27
N SER A 357 -0.53 -14.53 -4.66
CA SER A 357 0.57 -15.30 -4.10
C SER A 357 0.21 -15.81 -2.72
N THR A 358 0.45 -17.11 -2.46
CA THR A 358 0.23 -17.75 -1.15
C THR A 358 -1.10 -17.39 -0.45
N GLY A 359 -2.11 -16.98 -1.22
CA GLY A 359 -3.47 -16.67 -0.74
C GLY A 359 -3.65 -15.34 -0.01
N VAL A 360 -2.62 -14.50 0.09
CA VAL A 360 -2.61 -13.34 0.99
C VAL A 360 -2.36 -12.02 0.26
N ARG A 361 -1.52 -12.01 -0.77
CA ARG A 361 -1.24 -10.84 -1.61
C ARG A 361 -1.79 -11.09 -2.99
N CYS A 362 -2.63 -10.20 -3.46
CA CYS A 362 -3.18 -10.30 -4.80
C CYS A 362 -2.75 -9.11 -5.66
N SER A 363 -2.67 -9.34 -6.96
CA SER A 363 -2.53 -8.26 -7.93
C SER A 363 -3.38 -8.54 -9.15
N GLN A 364 -3.79 -7.47 -9.81
CA GLN A 364 -4.48 -7.53 -11.09
C GLN A 364 -3.97 -6.41 -11.99
N SER A 365 -3.75 -6.74 -13.27
CA SER A 365 -3.25 -5.77 -14.24
C SER A 365 -4.37 -5.13 -15.04
N PHE A 366 -4.15 -3.87 -15.36
CA PHE A 366 -5.01 -3.01 -16.17
C PHE A 366 -4.16 -2.38 -17.28
N LEU A 367 -4.79 -1.71 -18.22
CA LEU A 367 -4.13 -1.18 -19.41
C LEU A 367 -2.93 -0.26 -19.08
N TYR A 368 -3.07 0.62 -18.07
CA TYR A 368 -2.05 1.62 -17.72
C TYR A 368 -1.47 1.45 -16.32
N ALA A 369 -1.97 0.49 -15.53
CA ALA A 369 -1.60 0.32 -14.14
C ALA A 369 -1.80 -1.13 -13.68
N SER A 370 -1.43 -1.41 -12.43
CA SER A 370 -1.85 -2.61 -11.71
C SER A 370 -2.42 -2.20 -10.35
N ILE A 371 -3.31 -3.03 -9.80
CA ILE A 371 -3.67 -2.95 -8.38
C ILE A 371 -2.92 -4.07 -7.66
N SER A 372 -2.33 -3.73 -6.56
CA SER A 372 -1.64 -4.64 -5.65
C SER A 372 -2.29 -4.58 -4.28
N THR A 373 -2.44 -5.73 -3.61
CA THR A 373 -3.08 -5.80 -2.30
C THR A 373 -2.12 -6.30 -1.22
N SER A 374 -2.25 -5.72 -0.05
CA SER A 374 -1.56 -6.15 1.16
C SER A 374 -2.60 -6.36 2.28
N PRO A 375 -2.48 -7.41 3.14
CA PRO A 375 -3.43 -7.66 4.21
C PRO A 375 -3.57 -6.51 5.20
N ARG A 376 -2.48 -5.77 5.42
CA ARG A 376 -2.42 -4.68 6.40
C ARG A 376 -2.81 -3.34 5.83
N TYR A 377 -2.50 -3.09 4.54
CA TYR A 377 -2.60 -1.77 3.94
C TYR A 377 -3.68 -1.68 2.85
N GLY A 378 -4.35 -2.80 2.53
CA GLY A 378 -5.43 -2.82 1.55
C GLY A 378 -4.95 -2.90 0.09
N ALA A 379 -5.70 -2.27 -0.80
CA ALA A 379 -5.44 -2.25 -2.24
C ALA A 379 -4.93 -0.88 -2.68
N HIS A 380 -3.85 -0.88 -3.47
CA HIS A 380 -3.24 0.34 -3.99
C HIS A 380 -2.89 0.22 -5.46
N MET A 381 -3.06 1.32 -6.19
CA MET A 381 -2.66 1.43 -7.58
C MET A 381 -1.15 1.60 -7.70
N VAL A 382 -0.54 0.79 -8.56
CA VAL A 382 0.83 0.98 -9.06
C VAL A 382 0.72 1.47 -10.50
N GLY A 383 1.17 2.68 -10.80
CA GLY A 383 0.95 3.33 -12.10
C GLY A 383 2.22 3.69 -12.85
N GLY A 384 2.07 4.00 -14.13
CA GLY A 384 3.14 4.54 -14.97
C GLY A 384 4.41 3.70 -15.03
N GLY A 385 5.57 4.35 -15.03
CA GLY A 385 6.87 3.69 -15.08
C GLY A 385 7.16 2.80 -13.88
N LEU A 386 6.67 3.17 -12.68
CA LEU A 386 6.81 2.35 -11.47
C LEU A 386 6.12 1.00 -11.65
N ASN A 387 4.95 0.95 -12.32
CA ASN A 387 4.26 -0.30 -12.63
C ASN A 387 5.09 -1.21 -13.55
N SER A 388 5.72 -0.63 -14.58
CA SER A 388 6.57 -1.39 -15.51
C SER A 388 7.76 -2.00 -14.78
N TYR A 389 8.45 -1.22 -13.93
CA TYR A 389 9.55 -1.71 -13.11
C TYR A 389 9.11 -2.79 -12.11
N TRP A 390 8.04 -2.54 -11.36
CA TRP A 390 7.52 -3.45 -10.35
C TRP A 390 7.09 -4.80 -10.97
N ARG A 391 6.39 -4.78 -12.11
CA ARG A 391 6.00 -6.00 -12.82
C ARG A 391 7.19 -6.78 -13.35
N SER A 392 8.19 -6.10 -13.94
CA SER A 392 9.39 -6.75 -14.47
C SER A 392 10.27 -7.35 -13.37
N SER A 393 10.16 -6.84 -12.13
CA SER A 393 10.86 -7.38 -10.97
C SER A 393 10.11 -8.49 -10.23
N GLY A 394 8.97 -8.97 -10.76
CA GLY A 394 8.20 -10.09 -10.19
C GLY A 394 6.92 -9.68 -9.46
N ALA A 395 6.50 -8.42 -9.56
CA ALA A 395 5.26 -7.90 -8.97
C ALA A 395 5.14 -8.22 -7.45
N THR A 396 4.00 -8.74 -7.00
CA THR A 396 3.77 -9.07 -5.58
C THR A 396 4.70 -10.15 -5.03
N ASP A 397 5.25 -11.01 -5.88
CA ASP A 397 6.21 -12.06 -5.50
C ASP A 397 7.67 -11.60 -5.64
N GLY A 398 7.88 -10.44 -6.24
CA GLY A 398 9.20 -9.84 -6.42
C GLY A 398 9.77 -9.25 -5.13
N PRO A 399 11.00 -8.74 -5.19
CA PRO A 399 11.74 -8.23 -4.02
C PRO A 399 11.11 -7.01 -3.36
N LEU A 400 10.18 -6.32 -4.02
CA LEU A 400 9.45 -5.18 -3.46
C LEU A 400 8.20 -5.61 -2.68
N GLY A 401 7.56 -6.72 -3.08
CA GLY A 401 6.26 -7.12 -2.52
C GLY A 401 5.11 -6.24 -2.98
N ALA A 402 4.06 -6.14 -2.17
CA ALA A 402 2.87 -5.34 -2.46
C ALA A 402 3.08 -3.84 -2.18
N ALA A 403 2.36 -2.98 -2.90
CA ALA A 403 2.31 -1.55 -2.62
C ALA A 403 1.57 -1.25 -1.30
N LEU A 404 2.04 -0.25 -0.56
CA LEU A 404 1.52 0.13 0.76
C LEU A 404 0.75 1.46 0.75
N ASN A 405 0.86 2.22 -0.32
CA ASN A 405 0.19 3.50 -0.56
C ASN A 405 0.05 3.74 -2.06
N ASP A 406 -0.67 4.78 -2.43
CA ASP A 406 -0.73 5.24 -3.83
C ASP A 406 0.57 5.95 -4.22
N VAL A 407 0.84 5.98 -5.53
CA VAL A 407 1.99 6.68 -6.09
C VAL A 407 1.88 8.19 -5.85
N THR A 408 3.00 8.81 -5.47
CA THR A 408 3.09 10.25 -5.24
C THR A 408 4.07 10.89 -6.22
N TYR A 409 3.68 12.02 -6.81
CA TYR A 409 4.55 12.84 -7.64
C TYR A 409 5.08 14.03 -6.84
N LEU A 410 6.39 14.25 -6.87
CA LEU A 410 7.08 15.32 -6.16
C LEU A 410 7.93 16.14 -7.14
N VAL A 411 8.05 17.45 -6.88
CA VAL A 411 8.85 18.39 -7.68
C VAL A 411 9.81 19.17 -6.75
N PRO A 412 10.77 18.47 -6.12
CA PRO A 412 11.78 19.12 -5.29
C PRO A 412 12.85 19.84 -6.11
N ALA A 413 13.76 20.56 -5.43
CA ALA A 413 14.91 21.20 -6.05
C ALA A 413 15.85 20.20 -6.78
N SER A 414 15.85 18.93 -6.35
CA SER A 414 16.59 17.83 -6.97
C SER A 414 15.96 17.32 -8.27
N GLY A 415 14.92 18.00 -8.79
CA GLY A 415 14.16 17.62 -9.98
C GLY A 415 12.93 16.76 -9.69
N PRO A 416 12.01 16.63 -10.66
CA PRO A 416 10.77 15.89 -10.49
C PRO A 416 11.01 14.39 -10.32
N GLY A 417 10.09 13.73 -9.59
CA GLY A 417 10.14 12.28 -9.43
C GLY A 417 8.84 11.69 -8.90
N TRP A 418 8.69 10.40 -9.10
CA TRP A 418 7.61 9.59 -8.59
C TRP A 418 8.11 8.67 -7.49
N VAL A 419 7.33 8.51 -6.43
CA VAL A 419 7.69 7.68 -5.27
C VAL A 419 6.50 6.87 -4.80
N GLN A 420 6.74 5.61 -4.44
CA GLN A 420 5.73 4.73 -3.87
C GLN A 420 6.38 3.75 -2.88
N ASN A 421 5.72 3.55 -1.75
CA ASN A 421 6.14 2.60 -0.74
C ASN A 421 5.62 1.20 -1.07
N PHE A 422 6.50 0.21 -0.89
CA PHE A 422 6.21 -1.22 -1.01
C PHE A 422 6.60 -1.93 0.27
N GLU A 423 6.26 -3.21 0.42
CA GLU A 423 6.53 -3.96 1.66
C GLU A 423 8.01 -4.06 2.04
N GLN A 424 8.93 -4.02 1.06
CA GLN A 424 10.36 -4.19 1.30
C GLN A 424 11.19 -2.92 1.06
N GLY A 425 10.56 -1.81 0.69
CA GLY A 425 11.27 -0.56 0.44
C GLY A 425 10.45 0.46 -0.32
N VAL A 426 11.11 1.53 -0.70
CA VAL A 426 10.54 2.63 -1.48
C VAL A 426 11.07 2.56 -2.90
N LEU A 427 10.17 2.46 -3.88
CA LEU A 427 10.51 2.56 -5.30
C LEU A 427 10.40 4.02 -5.74
N VAL A 428 11.44 4.49 -6.39
CA VAL A 428 11.58 5.87 -6.88
C VAL A 428 11.84 5.85 -8.39
N GLN A 429 11.17 6.73 -9.12
CA GLN A 429 11.51 7.07 -10.49
C GLN A 429 11.84 8.56 -10.56
N SER A 430 13.06 8.89 -10.96
CA SER A 430 13.54 10.27 -11.10
C SER A 430 14.37 10.40 -12.38
N GLN A 431 15.04 11.53 -12.57
CA GLN A 431 16.04 11.70 -13.64
C GLN A 431 17.17 10.66 -13.59
N ASN A 432 17.39 10.02 -12.43
CA ASN A 432 18.38 8.95 -12.25
C ASN A 432 17.83 7.56 -12.60
N GLY A 433 16.64 7.48 -13.23
CA GLY A 433 15.96 6.22 -13.55
C GLY A 433 15.20 5.64 -12.34
N PHE A 434 15.03 4.32 -12.33
CA PHE A 434 14.37 3.58 -11.26
C PHE A 434 15.37 3.17 -10.20
N GLN A 435 15.10 3.51 -8.95
CA GLN A 435 15.92 3.13 -7.80
C GLN A 435 15.05 2.62 -6.66
N VAL A 436 15.58 1.67 -5.90
CA VAL A 436 14.94 1.16 -4.69
C VAL A 436 15.77 1.61 -3.48
N VAL A 437 15.08 2.16 -2.49
CA VAL A 437 15.63 2.40 -1.15
C VAL A 437 15.00 1.36 -0.23
N ALA A 438 15.72 0.28 0.04
CA ALA A 438 15.24 -0.81 0.89
C ALA A 438 15.00 -0.31 2.33
N TYR A 439 13.96 -0.81 2.99
CA TYR A 439 13.73 -0.45 4.39
C TYR A 439 14.92 -0.87 5.26
N GLY A 440 15.30 0.02 6.16
CA GLY A 440 16.44 -0.16 7.02
C GLY A 440 17.09 1.18 7.41
N PRO A 441 18.30 1.14 8.00
CA PRO A 441 18.94 2.34 8.51
C PRO A 441 19.18 3.42 7.44
N ILE A 442 19.54 3.04 6.20
CA ILE A 442 19.74 3.98 5.08
C ILE A 442 18.46 4.70 4.73
N GLN A 443 17.35 3.95 4.59
CA GLN A 443 16.04 4.51 4.28
C GLN A 443 15.56 5.43 5.41
N ALA A 444 15.82 5.07 6.66
CA ALA A 444 15.46 5.91 7.81
C ALA A 444 16.15 7.29 7.77
N VAL A 445 17.46 7.33 7.44
CA VAL A 445 18.19 8.60 7.26
C VAL A 445 17.64 9.40 6.08
N TRP A 446 17.39 8.74 4.94
CA TRP A 446 16.81 9.39 3.77
C TRP A 446 15.41 9.96 4.04
N SER A 447 14.54 9.21 4.71
CA SER A 447 13.21 9.70 5.10
C SER A 447 13.27 10.81 6.12
N ALA A 448 14.16 10.74 7.12
CA ALA A 448 14.39 11.81 8.11
C ALA A 448 14.93 13.10 7.49
N SER A 449 15.58 12.98 6.32
CA SER A 449 16.01 14.13 5.51
C SER A 449 14.95 14.60 4.51
N GLU A 450 13.66 14.25 4.71
CA GLU A 450 12.52 14.58 3.82
C GLU A 450 12.57 13.86 2.45
N GLY A 451 13.26 12.73 2.35
CA GLY A 451 13.29 11.90 1.16
C GLY A 451 13.83 12.63 -0.07
N GLY A 452 13.13 12.53 -1.19
CA GLY A 452 13.51 13.23 -2.42
C GLY A 452 13.49 14.76 -2.34
N SER A 453 12.75 15.32 -1.37
CA SER A 453 12.62 16.77 -1.17
C SER A 453 13.70 17.35 -0.26
N GLY A 454 14.39 16.52 0.52
CA GLY A 454 15.42 16.95 1.44
C GLY A 454 16.80 17.12 0.81
N TRP A 455 17.80 17.36 1.67
CA TRP A 455 19.18 17.63 1.23
C TRP A 455 19.84 16.44 0.51
N LEU A 456 19.44 15.21 0.83
CA LEU A 456 19.92 14.01 0.12
C LEU A 456 19.37 13.93 -1.31
N GLY A 457 18.13 14.40 -1.54
CA GLY A 457 17.49 14.32 -2.83
C GLY A 457 17.19 12.87 -3.27
N TRP A 458 17.15 12.63 -4.59
CA TRP A 458 16.81 11.34 -5.16
C TRP A 458 17.96 10.33 -5.12
N PRO A 459 17.68 9.02 -4.88
CA PRO A 459 18.69 7.97 -5.00
C PRO A 459 19.25 7.91 -6.43
N ARG A 460 20.56 7.74 -6.56
CA ARG A 460 21.30 7.68 -7.83
C ARG A 460 21.69 6.27 -8.24
N ALA A 461 21.80 5.38 -7.26
CA ALA A 461 22.19 3.99 -7.48
C ALA A 461 21.54 3.06 -6.47
N ALA A 462 21.55 1.77 -6.76
CA ALA A 462 21.18 0.75 -5.79
C ALA A 462 22.15 0.76 -4.59
N SER A 463 21.67 0.31 -3.43
CA SER A 463 22.53 0.09 -2.27
C SER A 463 23.55 -1.02 -2.54
N THR A 464 24.79 -0.77 -2.13
CA THR A 464 25.88 -1.77 -2.17
C THR A 464 26.34 -2.08 -0.76
N CYS A 465 26.64 -3.34 -0.47
CA CYS A 465 27.10 -3.76 0.85
C CYS A 465 28.43 -4.49 0.76
N ALA A 466 29.29 -4.28 1.76
CA ALA A 466 30.57 -4.95 1.98
C ALA A 466 30.69 -5.36 3.46
N ALA A 467 31.79 -5.96 3.86
CA ALA A 467 32.02 -6.34 5.26
C ALA A 467 31.96 -5.12 6.23
N ALA A 468 32.34 -3.94 5.76
CA ALA A 468 32.33 -2.69 6.53
C ALA A 468 30.96 -2.03 6.64
N GLY A 469 29.92 -2.56 5.99
CA GLY A 469 28.55 -1.99 5.99
C GLY A 469 27.95 -1.85 4.61
N CYS A 470 26.86 -1.08 4.51
CA CYS A 470 26.18 -0.77 3.26
C CYS A 470 26.30 0.73 2.95
N ALA A 471 26.21 1.09 1.66
CA ALA A 471 26.18 2.46 1.18
C ALA A 471 25.17 2.61 0.04
N GLN A 472 24.49 3.76 0.00
CA GLN A 472 23.66 4.16 -1.14
C GLN A 472 23.94 5.64 -1.48
N ALA A 473 24.11 5.90 -2.77
CA ALA A 473 24.33 7.24 -3.28
C ALA A 473 23.02 7.94 -3.61
N PHE A 474 22.95 9.22 -3.24
CA PHE A 474 21.85 10.15 -3.48
C PHE A 474 22.35 11.38 -4.23
N SER A 475 21.46 12.22 -4.72
CA SER A 475 21.84 13.44 -5.46
C SER A 475 22.68 14.42 -4.64
N GLY A 476 22.43 14.54 -3.34
CA GLY A 476 23.10 15.46 -2.43
C GLY A 476 24.18 14.84 -1.55
N GLY A 477 24.38 13.50 -1.61
CA GLY A 477 25.37 12.83 -0.77
C GLY A 477 25.31 11.31 -0.83
N ILE A 478 25.95 10.67 0.14
CA ILE A 478 25.94 9.21 0.33
C ILE A 478 25.46 8.91 1.74
N VAL A 479 24.64 7.90 1.92
CA VAL A 479 24.32 7.36 3.24
C VAL A 479 25.00 6.01 3.38
N THR A 480 25.73 5.83 4.47
CA THR A 480 26.36 4.57 4.85
C THR A 480 25.77 4.02 6.13
N SER A 481 25.76 2.71 6.31
CA SER A 481 25.25 2.06 7.52
C SER A 481 26.10 0.88 7.94
N THR A 482 26.18 0.68 9.28
CA THR A 482 26.80 -0.51 9.89
C THR A 482 25.89 -1.08 10.96
N ALA A 483 26.05 -2.36 11.27
CA ALA A 483 25.23 -3.05 12.27
C ALA A 483 25.40 -2.50 13.70
N GLY A 484 26.58 -1.96 14.05
CA GLY A 484 26.88 -1.50 15.41
C GLY A 484 26.65 -0.01 15.65
N TRP A 485 26.62 0.82 14.60
CA TRP A 485 26.62 2.28 14.70
C TRP A 485 25.44 2.97 14.01
N GLY A 486 24.59 2.20 13.31
CA GLY A 486 23.46 2.76 12.57
C GLY A 486 23.85 3.30 11.19
N ALA A 487 23.20 4.38 10.75
CA ALA A 487 23.45 4.99 9.44
C ALA A 487 23.65 6.49 9.55
N TYR A 488 24.58 7.01 8.72
CA TYR A 488 24.91 8.42 8.65
C TYR A 488 25.15 8.89 7.22
N GLY A 489 24.77 10.14 6.98
CA GLY A 489 25.01 10.81 5.70
C GLY A 489 26.41 11.39 5.60
N ILE A 490 26.96 11.32 4.40
CA ILE A 490 28.20 11.97 3.97
C ILE A 490 27.80 13.01 2.93
N SER A 491 28.26 14.27 3.08
CA SER A 491 27.85 15.37 2.21
C SER A 491 29.01 16.27 1.80
N GLY A 492 28.79 17.11 0.78
CA GLY A 492 29.77 18.09 0.30
C GLY A 492 31.08 17.45 -0.16
N GLY A 493 32.21 18.10 0.09
CA GLY A 493 33.53 17.58 -0.30
C GLY A 493 33.94 16.27 0.35
N PHE A 494 33.27 15.86 1.45
CA PHE A 494 33.51 14.57 2.09
C PHE A 494 33.12 13.40 1.20
N VAL A 495 32.13 13.57 0.32
CA VAL A 495 31.71 12.51 -0.64
C VAL A 495 32.84 12.12 -1.56
N SER A 496 33.39 13.10 -2.30
CA SER A 496 34.47 12.84 -3.26
C SER A 496 35.75 12.36 -2.57
N GLN A 497 36.03 12.87 -1.37
CA GLN A 497 37.15 12.41 -0.59
C GLN A 497 36.99 10.98 -0.07
N TRP A 498 35.79 10.62 0.41
CA TRP A 498 35.47 9.27 0.83
C TRP A 498 35.58 8.26 -0.34
N GLU A 499 35.06 8.64 -1.52
CA GLU A 499 35.19 7.84 -2.74
C GLU A 499 36.67 7.64 -3.14
N SER A 500 37.47 8.72 -3.11
CA SER A 500 38.90 8.66 -3.45
C SER A 500 39.73 7.80 -2.47
N LEU A 501 39.28 7.68 -1.23
CA LEU A 501 39.86 6.83 -0.19
C LEU A 501 39.33 5.39 -0.21
N GLY A 502 38.67 4.98 -1.30
CA GLY A 502 38.19 3.61 -1.51
C GLY A 502 36.81 3.31 -0.89
N GLY A 503 36.07 4.33 -0.49
CA GLY A 503 34.69 4.17 -0.03
C GLY A 503 34.55 3.21 1.16
N LEU A 504 33.56 2.30 1.08
CA LEU A 504 33.35 1.26 2.09
C LEU A 504 34.54 0.35 2.31
N ALA A 505 35.29 0.02 1.24
CA ALA A 505 36.44 -0.89 1.32
C ALA A 505 37.68 -0.22 1.92
N GLY A 506 37.80 1.09 1.78
CA GLY A 506 38.93 1.87 2.27
C GLY A 506 38.66 2.56 3.60
N LEU A 507 38.04 3.76 3.57
CA LEU A 507 37.73 4.52 4.79
C LEU A 507 36.63 3.88 5.63
N GLY A 508 35.74 3.09 5.00
CA GLY A 508 34.63 2.41 5.66
C GLY A 508 33.37 3.27 5.76
N ALA A 509 32.43 2.84 6.58
CA ALA A 509 31.17 3.55 6.78
C ALA A 509 31.33 4.70 7.79
N ALA A 510 30.52 5.77 7.64
CA ALA A 510 30.43 6.85 8.61
C ALA A 510 29.82 6.33 9.93
N LEU A 511 30.35 6.75 11.05
CA LEU A 511 29.98 6.33 12.41
C LEU A 511 29.27 7.43 13.20
N ASN A 512 29.23 8.64 12.68
CA ASN A 512 28.54 9.82 13.25
C ASN A 512 28.15 10.79 12.14
N SER A 513 27.39 11.81 12.50
CA SER A 513 27.09 12.93 11.61
C SER A 513 28.30 13.81 11.40
N LEU A 514 28.39 14.46 10.23
CA LEU A 514 29.39 15.49 9.94
C LEU A 514 29.26 16.63 10.95
N SER A 515 30.36 17.00 11.61
CA SER A 515 30.41 18.07 12.60
C SER A 515 31.28 19.24 12.13
N TYR A 516 30.86 20.47 12.42
CA TYR A 516 31.54 21.71 12.12
C TYR A 516 31.98 22.40 13.40
N THR A 517 33.16 23.01 13.41
CA THR A 517 33.60 23.87 14.49
C THR A 517 34.44 25.02 13.95
N THR A 518 34.50 26.12 14.72
CA THR A 518 35.38 27.27 14.50
C THR A 518 36.63 27.25 15.40
N ASP A 519 36.72 26.28 16.31
CA ASP A 519 37.85 26.15 17.23
C ASP A 519 39.13 25.77 16.48
N ASN A 520 40.23 26.35 16.87
CA ASN A 520 41.55 26.19 16.19
C ASN A 520 41.49 26.48 14.67
N GLY A 521 40.60 27.43 14.24
CA GLY A 521 40.26 27.67 12.86
C GLY A 521 39.09 26.82 12.39
N MET A 522 38.42 27.27 11.31
CA MET A 522 37.25 26.59 10.77
C MET A 522 37.58 25.19 10.24
N GLY A 523 36.71 24.23 10.51
CA GLY A 523 36.84 22.90 9.95
C GLY A 523 35.66 21.98 10.20
N TRP A 524 35.68 20.86 9.49
CA TRP A 524 34.70 19.78 9.53
C TRP A 524 35.38 18.47 9.91
N ALA A 525 34.67 17.60 10.63
CA ALA A 525 35.17 16.29 10.99
C ALA A 525 34.00 15.24 10.96
N GLN A 526 34.32 14.05 10.51
CA GLN A 526 33.41 12.90 10.54
C GLN A 526 34.20 11.63 10.82
N ASN A 527 33.69 10.79 11.71
CA ASN A 527 34.27 9.48 12.03
C ASN A 527 33.81 8.43 11.04
N PHE A 528 34.72 7.58 10.62
CA PHE A 528 34.50 6.44 9.73
C PHE A 528 35.05 5.16 10.39
N SER A 529 34.81 4.01 9.78
CA SER A 529 35.19 2.71 10.36
C SER A 529 36.69 2.54 10.59
N THR A 530 37.54 3.21 9.79
CA THR A 530 39.01 3.05 9.85
C THR A 530 39.76 4.31 10.37
N GLY A 531 39.04 5.43 10.57
CA GLY A 531 39.66 6.67 11.02
C GLY A 531 38.70 7.84 11.00
N ILE A 532 39.25 9.03 11.31
CA ILE A 532 38.52 10.31 11.32
C ILE A 532 38.95 11.10 10.08
N LEU A 533 38.02 11.43 9.20
CA LEU A 533 38.24 12.35 8.10
C LEU A 533 37.98 13.76 8.58
N THR A 534 38.93 14.65 8.37
CA THR A 534 38.83 16.08 8.71
C THR A 534 39.02 16.94 7.46
N GLN A 535 38.42 18.12 7.47
CA GLN A 535 38.66 19.19 6.49
C GLN A 535 38.96 20.49 7.24
N SER A 536 40.10 21.05 7.00
CA SER A 536 40.56 22.35 7.61
C SER A 536 41.27 23.20 6.58
N ALA A 537 41.98 24.23 6.98
CA ALA A 537 42.88 25.03 6.12
C ALA A 537 43.97 24.17 5.44
N ALA A 538 44.31 23.02 6.01
CA ALA A 538 45.25 22.06 5.43
C ALA A 538 44.64 21.16 4.36
N GLY A 539 43.32 21.32 4.06
CA GLY A 539 42.58 20.43 3.20
C GLY A 539 42.02 19.21 3.93
N PHE A 540 41.78 18.14 3.18
CA PHE A 540 41.30 16.86 3.73
C PHE A 540 42.44 16.01 4.26
N VAL A 541 42.30 15.58 5.52
CA VAL A 541 43.30 14.73 6.19
C VAL A 541 42.58 13.60 6.96
N VAL A 542 43.11 12.40 6.87
CA VAL A 542 42.66 11.26 7.69
C VAL A 542 43.55 11.09 8.91
N VAL A 543 42.94 10.92 10.06
CA VAL A 543 43.58 10.42 11.28
C VAL A 543 43.17 8.97 11.45
N PRO A 544 44.02 7.99 11.12
CA PRO A 544 43.70 6.57 11.24
C PRO A 544 43.46 6.18 12.71
N TYR A 545 42.50 5.29 12.96
CA TYR A 545 42.33 4.74 14.31
C TYR A 545 43.59 3.97 14.75
N GLY A 546 43.96 4.18 15.98
CA GLY A 546 45.13 3.58 16.58
C GLY A 546 45.58 4.33 17.82
N ARG A 547 46.78 3.97 18.32
CA ARG A 547 47.33 4.58 19.54
C ARG A 547 47.62 6.07 19.34
N SER A 548 48.07 6.47 18.16
CA SER A 548 48.35 7.88 17.80
C SER A 548 47.06 8.73 17.82
N GLN A 549 45.96 8.21 17.25
CA GLN A 549 44.65 8.88 17.30
C GLN A 549 44.16 9.02 18.76
N GLY A 550 44.37 7.98 19.59
CA GLY A 550 44.03 8.02 21.00
C GLY A 550 44.70 9.19 21.75
N VAL A 551 46.00 9.44 21.50
CA VAL A 551 46.74 10.57 22.08
C VAL A 551 46.16 11.90 21.59
N TRP A 552 45.88 12.05 20.28
CA TRP A 552 45.27 13.26 19.74
C TRP A 552 43.87 13.50 20.34
N THR A 553 43.03 12.50 20.44
CA THR A 553 41.71 12.62 21.04
C THR A 553 41.78 12.95 22.54
N ALA A 554 42.71 12.32 23.28
CA ALA A 554 42.94 12.64 24.70
C ALA A 554 43.45 14.07 24.93
N SER A 555 44.14 14.68 23.94
CA SER A 555 44.54 16.07 23.98
C SER A 555 43.41 17.05 23.61
N GLY A 556 42.19 16.57 23.40
CA GLY A 556 41.01 17.34 23.00
C GLY A 556 40.70 17.30 21.48
N GLY A 557 41.38 16.49 20.69
CA GLY A 557 41.18 16.38 19.26
C GLY A 557 41.41 17.73 18.54
N GLN A 558 40.53 18.06 17.59
CA GLN A 558 40.57 19.34 16.88
C GLN A 558 40.32 20.56 17.80
N PHE A 559 39.69 20.38 18.94
CA PHE A 559 39.42 21.41 19.95
C PHE A 559 40.61 21.61 20.91
N GLY A 560 41.52 20.65 20.97
CA GLY A 560 42.61 20.58 21.94
C GLY A 560 43.86 21.33 21.52
N SER A 561 44.93 21.13 22.30
CA SER A 561 46.21 21.83 22.16
C SER A 561 46.98 21.47 20.88
N LEU A 562 46.73 20.30 20.27
CA LEU A 562 47.34 19.91 19.01
C LEU A 562 46.61 20.50 17.79
N GLY A 563 45.30 20.78 17.90
CA GLY A 563 44.48 21.31 16.82
C GLY A 563 44.28 20.35 15.67
N TRP A 564 44.02 20.85 14.47
CA TRP A 564 43.72 20.10 13.28
C TRP A 564 44.92 19.31 12.71
N PRO A 565 44.74 18.12 12.18
CA PRO A 565 45.78 17.39 11.46
C PRO A 565 46.19 18.17 10.21
N GLN A 566 47.50 18.19 9.92
CA GLN A 566 48.10 18.96 8.82
C GLN A 566 48.64 18.07 7.70
N SER A 567 48.89 16.77 7.96
CA SER A 567 49.39 15.81 6.99
C SER A 567 48.77 14.43 7.23
N ALA A 568 48.83 13.55 6.21
CA ALA A 568 48.60 12.13 6.43
C ALA A 568 49.63 11.58 7.43
N GLN A 569 49.29 10.51 8.14
CA GLN A 569 50.23 9.73 8.93
C GLN A 569 51.24 9.06 8.00
N THR A 570 52.52 9.21 8.33
CA THR A 570 53.62 8.53 7.65
C THR A 570 54.30 7.54 8.60
N CYS A 571 54.64 6.36 8.08
CA CYS A 571 55.29 5.30 8.85
C CYS A 571 56.57 4.84 8.16
N ASP A 572 57.62 4.53 8.95
CA ASP A 572 58.83 3.88 8.53
C ASP A 572 59.18 2.72 9.50
N ASN A 573 60.39 2.15 9.38
CA ASN A 573 60.83 1.06 10.24
C ASN A 573 61.07 1.45 11.70
N THR A 574 61.04 2.73 12.03
CA THR A 574 61.21 3.24 13.40
C THR A 574 59.88 3.56 14.08
N GLY A 575 58.82 3.77 13.31
CA GLY A 575 57.48 4.10 13.83
C GLY A 575 56.62 4.87 12.85
N CYS A 576 55.57 5.49 13.38
CA CYS A 576 54.64 6.32 12.62
C CYS A 576 54.59 7.75 13.21
N GLY A 577 54.34 8.74 12.36
CA GLY A 577 54.18 10.14 12.80
C GLY A 577 53.10 10.86 11.99
N GLN A 578 52.35 11.74 12.65
CA GLN A 578 51.38 12.63 12.02
C GLN A 578 51.53 14.05 12.54
N GLN A 579 51.53 15.03 11.62
CA GLN A 579 51.62 16.43 11.95
C GLN A 579 50.23 17.02 12.24
N PHE A 580 50.18 17.87 13.26
CA PHE A 580 49.02 18.65 13.66
C PHE A 580 49.36 20.14 13.68
N GLN A 581 48.34 20.99 13.81
CA GLN A 581 48.49 22.45 13.72
C GLN A 581 49.53 23.01 14.70
N SER A 582 49.56 22.54 15.94
CA SER A 582 50.45 23.01 16.99
C SER A 582 51.52 21.97 17.39
N GLY A 583 51.67 20.88 16.67
CA GLY A 583 52.61 19.83 17.04
C GLY A 583 52.57 18.62 16.17
N ALA A 584 52.95 17.48 16.73
CA ALA A 584 52.92 16.17 16.12
C ALA A 584 52.60 15.06 17.13
N VAL A 585 52.09 13.96 16.70
CA VAL A 585 52.03 12.70 17.46
C VAL A 585 52.85 11.65 16.73
N THR A 586 53.71 10.99 17.48
CA THR A 586 54.57 9.92 16.95
C THR A 586 54.37 8.64 17.75
N GLU A 587 54.45 7.52 17.09
CA GLU A 587 54.28 6.17 17.65
C GLU A 587 55.48 5.29 17.27
N SER A 588 56.05 4.62 18.28
CA SER A 588 57.17 3.69 18.11
C SER A 588 57.05 2.54 19.09
N THR A 589 58.04 1.64 19.10
CA THR A 589 58.17 0.57 20.12
C THR A 589 58.34 1.11 21.52
N TRP A 590 58.77 2.37 21.69
CA TRP A 590 58.92 3.09 22.98
C TRP A 590 57.60 3.66 23.51
N GLY A 591 56.60 3.78 22.67
CA GLY A 591 55.31 4.31 23.06
C GLY A 591 54.72 5.27 22.02
N VAL A 592 53.70 6.02 22.46
CA VAL A 592 53.07 7.08 21.65
C VAL A 592 53.19 8.37 22.41
N PHE A 593 53.80 9.37 21.80
CA PHE A 593 54.09 10.65 22.45
C PHE A 593 53.71 11.85 21.57
N SER A 594 53.17 12.87 22.19
CA SER A 594 52.91 14.14 21.51
C SER A 594 54.15 15.08 21.67
N THR A 595 54.39 15.84 20.62
CA THR A 595 55.37 16.92 20.59
C THR A 595 54.67 18.21 20.21
N PHE A 596 54.80 19.28 21.01
CA PHE A 596 54.09 20.54 20.77
C PHE A 596 54.92 21.75 21.14
N GLY A 597 54.40 22.98 20.87
CA GLY A 597 55.13 24.22 21.13
C GLY A 597 56.40 24.39 20.30
N GLY A 598 57.45 24.91 20.87
CA GLY A 598 58.75 25.14 20.22
C GLY A 598 59.41 23.84 19.74
N LEU A 599 59.31 22.74 20.55
CA LEU A 599 59.84 21.43 20.18
C LEU A 599 59.11 20.89 18.97
N GLY A 600 57.75 20.98 18.92
CA GLY A 600 56.95 20.56 17.80
C GLY A 600 57.21 21.35 16.52
N SER A 601 57.49 22.64 16.65
CA SER A 601 57.87 23.51 15.52
C SER A 601 59.21 23.09 14.91
N VAL A 602 60.22 22.81 15.73
CA VAL A 602 61.54 22.35 15.28
C VAL A 602 61.40 20.97 14.61
N TRP A 603 60.65 20.02 15.21
CA TRP A 603 60.47 18.72 14.67
C TRP A 603 59.80 18.77 13.28
N ARG A 604 58.75 19.59 13.11
CA ARG A 604 58.07 19.74 11.80
C ARG A 604 58.96 20.40 10.76
N ALA A 605 59.59 21.53 11.11
CA ALA A 605 60.42 22.30 10.18
C ALA A 605 61.69 21.55 9.74
N GLY A 606 62.20 20.67 10.59
CA GLY A 606 63.43 19.93 10.34
C GLY A 606 63.27 18.58 9.65
N GLY A 607 62.04 18.24 9.16
CA GLY A 607 61.81 17.02 8.38
C GLY A 607 61.11 15.89 9.14
N GLY A 608 60.64 16.12 10.37
CA GLY A 608 59.74 15.20 11.10
C GLY A 608 60.34 13.81 11.33
N MET A 609 59.53 12.79 11.01
CA MET A 609 59.92 11.37 11.17
C MET A 609 61.22 11.02 10.42
N ALA A 610 61.34 11.48 9.18
CA ALA A 610 62.51 11.12 8.36
C ALA A 610 63.85 11.66 8.91
N ALA A 611 63.83 12.86 9.51
CA ALA A 611 65.06 13.49 9.99
C ALA A 611 65.32 13.21 11.49
N TYR A 612 64.28 13.29 12.31
CA TYR A 612 64.44 13.23 13.75
C TYR A 612 63.96 11.95 14.40
N GLY A 613 63.23 11.14 13.63
CA GLY A 613 62.59 9.91 14.12
C GLY A 613 61.37 10.19 15.07
N PRO A 614 60.80 9.12 15.65
CA PRO A 614 59.73 9.26 16.61
C PRO A 614 60.20 9.82 17.97
N ALA A 615 59.32 10.47 18.71
CA ALA A 615 59.57 10.80 20.10
C ALA A 615 59.67 9.52 20.95
N LEU A 616 60.62 9.51 21.89
CA LEU A 616 60.92 8.33 22.73
C LEU A 616 60.37 8.47 24.15
N ASN A 617 59.93 9.69 24.55
CA ASN A 617 59.38 9.99 25.87
C ASN A 617 58.45 11.22 25.79
N ASN A 618 57.78 11.52 26.91
CA ASN A 618 57.01 12.75 27.06
C ASN A 618 57.95 13.99 27.13
N ILE A 619 57.43 15.15 26.74
CA ILE A 619 58.09 16.43 26.97
C ILE A 619 58.30 16.62 28.49
N ARG A 620 59.54 16.92 28.88
CA ARG A 620 59.93 17.16 30.26
C ARG A 620 60.33 18.63 30.45
N TYR A 621 59.81 19.28 31.48
CA TYR A 621 60.28 20.57 31.91
C TYR A 621 61.44 20.41 32.91
N SER A 622 62.51 21.18 32.76
CA SER A 622 63.64 21.30 33.70
C SER A 622 63.76 22.72 34.16
N THR A 623 63.98 22.94 35.47
CA THR A 623 64.14 24.24 36.07
C THR A 623 65.62 24.74 35.99
N ALA A 624 66.55 23.89 35.56
CA ALA A 624 67.96 24.18 35.46
C ALA A 624 68.21 25.33 34.48
N ASN A 625 69.24 26.21 34.82
CA ASN A 625 69.70 27.26 33.97
C ASN A 625 68.59 28.17 33.39
N GLY A 626 67.65 28.58 34.25
CA GLY A 626 66.52 29.45 33.89
C GLY A 626 65.29 28.78 33.38
N GLY A 627 65.28 27.47 33.32
CA GLY A 627 64.15 26.64 32.90
C GLY A 627 64.09 26.39 31.39
N GLY A 628 63.54 25.24 31.01
CA GLY A 628 63.42 24.90 29.62
C GLY A 628 62.74 23.48 29.41
N TRP A 629 62.55 23.08 28.17
CA TRP A 629 61.88 21.86 27.81
C TRP A 629 62.80 20.94 27.04
N VAL A 630 62.63 19.62 27.23
CA VAL A 630 63.44 18.62 26.58
C VAL A 630 62.58 17.40 26.19
N GLN A 631 62.85 16.87 25.02
CA GLN A 631 62.26 15.61 24.55
C GLN A 631 63.25 14.84 23.67
N HIS A 632 63.32 13.55 23.90
CA HIS A 632 64.18 12.62 23.13
C HIS A 632 63.45 12.11 21.90
N PHE A 633 64.16 11.98 20.82
CA PHE A 633 63.73 11.43 19.52
C PHE A 633 64.65 10.33 19.05
N GLY A 634 64.25 9.56 18.05
CA GLY A 634 65.02 8.46 17.50
C GLY A 634 66.45 8.83 17.10
N ASN A 635 66.68 10.03 16.59
CA ASN A 635 67.95 10.46 16.05
C ASN A 635 68.67 11.56 16.92
N GLY A 636 68.09 11.96 18.07
CA GLY A 636 68.68 13.00 18.93
C GLY A 636 67.68 13.56 19.95
N VAL A 637 67.94 14.75 20.41
CA VAL A 637 67.14 15.44 21.44
C VAL A 637 66.80 16.83 20.94
N ILE A 638 65.53 17.24 21.09
CA ILE A 638 65.12 18.63 20.95
C ILE A 638 65.01 19.26 22.34
N THR A 639 65.64 20.36 22.51
CA THR A 639 65.59 21.19 23.73
C THR A 639 65.04 22.56 23.39
N GLN A 640 64.30 23.19 24.32
CA GLN A 640 63.92 24.60 24.24
C GLN A 640 64.42 25.33 25.49
N ASN A 641 65.29 26.33 25.31
CA ASN A 641 65.87 27.04 26.34
C ASN A 641 64.96 28.17 26.93
N PRO A 642 65.38 28.89 28.03
CA PRO A 642 64.55 29.93 28.63
C PRO A 642 64.22 31.13 27.73
N SER A 643 65.01 31.39 26.68
CA SER A 643 64.70 32.44 25.69
C SER A 643 63.61 31.96 24.64
N GLY A 644 63.14 30.74 24.72
CA GLY A 644 62.22 30.21 23.78
C GLY A 644 62.85 29.58 22.54
N LEU A 645 64.17 29.62 22.39
CA LEU A 645 64.84 28.98 21.25
C LEU A 645 64.86 27.49 21.42
N ALA A 646 64.25 26.79 20.45
CA ALA A 646 64.26 25.35 20.40
C ALA A 646 65.32 24.84 19.38
N VAL A 647 66.08 23.81 19.78
CA VAL A 647 67.24 23.31 19.02
C VAL A 647 67.27 21.80 19.04
N PHE A 648 67.56 21.18 17.88
CA PHE A 648 67.82 19.73 17.75
C PHE A 648 69.37 19.52 17.92
N THR A 649 69.74 18.58 18.80
CA THR A 649 71.06 18.03 18.95
C THR A 649 71.03 16.55 18.58
N PRO A 650 71.72 16.14 17.51
CA PRO A 650 71.80 14.76 17.11
C PRO A 650 72.55 13.87 18.08
N TYR A 651 72.21 12.57 18.14
CA TYR A 651 73.02 11.62 18.88
C TYR A 651 74.44 11.61 18.32
N GLY A 652 75.43 11.69 19.24
CA GLY A 652 76.83 11.75 18.90
C GLY A 652 77.66 12.19 20.09
N PRO A 653 78.97 12.37 19.88
CA PRO A 653 79.91 12.67 20.97
C PRO A 653 79.51 13.90 21.81
N ILE A 654 79.09 15.02 21.18
CA ILE A 654 78.69 16.24 21.88
C ILE A 654 77.51 15.97 22.80
N LEU A 655 76.44 15.33 22.31
CA LEU A 655 75.23 15.06 23.12
C LEU A 655 75.55 14.09 24.27
N THR A 656 76.28 12.98 23.96
CA THR A 656 76.64 11.97 24.95
C THR A 656 77.52 12.61 26.09
N THR A 657 78.50 13.40 25.73
CA THR A 657 79.34 14.05 26.73
C THR A 657 78.56 15.10 27.54
N TRP A 658 77.69 15.90 26.90
CA TRP A 658 76.85 16.88 27.59
C TRP A 658 75.95 16.17 28.62
N TYR A 659 75.37 15.00 28.34
CA TYR A 659 74.58 14.20 29.31
C TYR A 659 75.44 13.66 30.46
N GLN A 660 76.68 13.20 30.15
CA GLN A 660 77.61 12.68 31.18
C GLN A 660 78.03 13.76 32.17
N TYR A 661 78.07 14.99 31.72
CA TYR A 661 78.38 16.16 32.60
C TYR A 661 77.15 16.73 33.33
N GLY A 662 76.00 16.16 33.17
CA GLY A 662 74.77 16.57 33.83
C GLY A 662 73.80 17.43 32.98
N ALA A 663 73.98 17.39 31.68
CA ALA A 663 73.10 18.04 30.68
C ALA A 663 72.82 19.52 30.93
N GLU A 664 71.55 19.95 30.90
CA GLU A 664 71.11 21.33 31.12
C GLU A 664 71.42 21.88 32.51
N ALA A 665 71.74 21.03 33.49
CA ALA A 665 72.08 21.46 34.88
C ALA A 665 73.56 21.89 35.06
N THR A 666 74.40 21.69 34.05
CA THR A 666 75.79 22.10 34.10
C THR A 666 76.00 23.59 33.87
N TRP A 667 77.24 24.05 34.07
CA TRP A 667 77.62 25.42 33.77
C TRP A 667 77.41 25.78 32.30
N LEU A 668 77.46 24.78 31.35
CA LEU A 668 77.30 24.99 29.91
C LEU A 668 75.88 25.40 29.55
N GLY A 669 74.89 24.92 30.31
CA GLY A 669 73.51 25.26 30.17
C GLY A 669 72.85 24.57 28.93
N TRP A 670 71.82 25.20 28.35
CA TRP A 670 71.03 24.73 27.27
C TRP A 670 71.69 24.85 25.90
N PRO A 671 71.46 23.96 24.90
CA PRO A 671 71.80 24.21 23.52
C PRO A 671 71.24 25.57 23.04
N ALA A 672 72.06 26.35 22.35
CA ALA A 672 71.76 27.72 21.89
C ALA A 672 71.95 27.91 20.37
N GLY A 673 72.28 26.86 19.66
CA GLY A 673 72.40 26.80 18.19
C GLY A 673 72.43 25.37 17.63
N ILE A 674 72.15 25.20 16.35
CA ILE A 674 72.30 23.92 15.69
C ILE A 674 73.69 23.41 15.67
N GLN A 675 73.93 22.13 15.76
CA GLN A 675 75.24 21.51 15.56
C GLN A 675 75.56 21.55 14.08
N THR A 676 76.80 22.03 13.81
CA THR A 676 77.38 22.00 12.47
C THR A 676 78.64 21.11 12.49
N CYS A 677 78.84 20.33 11.41
CA CYS A 677 79.99 19.43 11.30
C CYS A 677 80.70 19.66 9.98
N ASP A 678 82.05 19.54 10.02
CA ASP A 678 82.94 19.55 8.87
C ASP A 678 84.04 18.46 9.02
N ALA A 679 85.03 18.47 8.17
CA ALA A 679 86.14 17.51 8.23
C ALA A 679 86.99 17.59 9.51
N SER A 680 86.88 18.67 10.28
CA SER A 680 87.60 18.88 11.56
C SER A 680 86.78 18.45 12.78
N GLY A 681 85.48 18.04 12.57
CA GLY A 681 84.61 17.65 13.67
C GLY A 681 83.33 18.42 13.70
N CYS A 682 82.63 18.40 14.85
CA CYS A 682 81.35 19.09 15.03
C CYS A 682 81.43 20.19 16.07
N ILE A 683 80.66 21.27 15.89
CA ILE A 683 80.53 22.37 16.82
C ILE A 683 79.08 22.69 17.11
N GLN A 684 78.79 22.95 18.38
CA GLN A 684 77.47 23.41 18.82
C GLN A 684 77.56 24.52 19.85
N GLN A 685 76.75 25.55 19.69
CA GLN A 685 76.65 26.67 20.68
C GLN A 685 75.71 26.21 21.81
N PHE A 686 76.12 26.58 23.03
CA PHE A 686 75.32 26.43 24.24
C PHE A 686 75.15 27.81 24.94
N GLN A 687 74.31 27.89 25.99
CA GLN A 687 73.94 29.09 26.68
C GLN A 687 75.17 29.84 27.21
N ASN A 688 76.14 29.15 27.82
CA ASN A 688 77.29 29.73 28.45
C ASN A 688 78.62 29.29 27.79
N GLY A 689 78.58 28.64 26.61
CA GLY A 689 79.80 28.18 25.97
C GLY A 689 79.60 27.49 24.64
N VAL A 690 80.58 26.80 24.16
CA VAL A 690 80.63 26.09 22.91
C VAL A 690 81.13 24.65 23.15
N ALA A 691 80.43 23.66 22.61
CA ALA A 691 80.93 22.32 22.55
C ALA A 691 81.58 22.06 21.16
N ARG A 692 82.72 21.40 21.14
CA ARG A 692 83.43 20.97 19.95
C ARG A 692 83.77 19.48 20.06
N SER A 693 83.54 18.71 19.02
CA SER A 693 84.07 17.35 18.94
C SER A 693 85.01 17.23 17.78
N THR A 694 86.06 16.46 17.96
CA THR A 694 87.01 16.06 16.91
C THR A 694 86.46 14.91 16.10
N PRO A 695 86.97 14.54 14.93
CA PRO A 695 86.48 13.41 14.13
C PRO A 695 86.55 12.01 14.83
N ASP A 696 87.55 11.88 15.75
CA ASP A 696 87.71 10.70 16.59
C ASP A 696 86.80 10.71 17.85
N GLY A 697 85.92 11.71 17.98
CA GLY A 697 84.87 11.74 19.00
C GLY A 697 85.28 12.42 20.34
N VAL A 698 86.45 13.00 20.48
CA VAL A 698 86.83 13.69 21.67
C VAL A 698 86.10 15.05 21.77
N VAL A 699 85.49 15.33 22.91
CA VAL A 699 84.65 16.53 23.13
C VAL A 699 85.34 17.47 24.08
N SER A 700 85.40 18.78 23.75
CA SER A 700 85.82 19.87 24.58
C SER A 700 84.70 20.91 24.73
N PHE A 701 84.55 21.45 25.97
CA PHE A 701 83.65 22.54 26.29
C PHE A 701 84.50 23.83 26.57
N LEU A 702 84.21 24.89 25.83
CA LEU A 702 84.91 26.16 25.94
C LEU A 702 83.92 27.24 26.46
N PRO A 703 84.22 28.02 27.49
CA PRO A 703 83.35 29.11 27.91
C PRO A 703 83.28 30.18 26.80
N ARG A 704 82.16 30.93 26.79
CA ARG A 704 82.05 32.10 25.89
C ARG A 704 83.03 33.15 26.20
#